data_7291f7811abc39f6f2f09ad1a5b98e50
#
_entry.id   7291f7811abc39f6f2f09ad1a5b98e50
#
_cell.length_a   1.000
_cell.length_b   1.000
_cell.length_c   1.000
_cell.angle_alpha   90.00
_cell.angle_beta   90.00
_cell.angle_gamma   90.00
#
_symmetry.space_group_name_H-M   'P 1'
#
loop_
_entity.id
_entity.type
_entity.pdbx_description
1 polymer ?
#
loop_
_entity_poly.entity_id
_entity_poly.type
_entity_poly.pdbx_seq_one_letter_code
_entity_poly.pdbx_strand_id
1 'polypeptide(L)'
;FSEQSHLNSGSVMEGLKKLPGLIVSDVAGMMYQGKQLEVFMDARPLNIYSNELTSYLESLPANSIEKVEIITQPGAEFPATSGGAIINIVTSKNAKKYLSATYSNGYSYTKYDKSRHRFNNSLLVNAKNKWFGWQVQLGQNFNQGYQRTNFQNETTVLSKNTTDRENRFYFFKTGLKFDFKKDRLLVNYDFTTSNNNALIDASGFGFETSDKSKNKLNRNDVALNYQKRFDDATKKLDFRFNVNSVNNNFDLNNRVSGNSVLDNGYDQLFYQFKTDYSQEFSFLEKTKFSTGVLADKLEFEAQNLGLTNLDYQRTTLSAYSEFQSSYKKFGFILGGRLESYTIDGNTDTDELIPFNQTRFFPNASIQYNIIPQVFVNANYNKKISLPNTSALNPNNTNYQNPNVSFFGNPNLEPTIFDNYEFKISAFEYFFIGYSRSDANNQVMNRIITDGDGAASISENIPQVTIHNFNLGLPVPYMLFTKGLKETLKFDFNPDEINFLYLYVGHQKHILPDVSGKGLWFFNAMSQIVLPSKIKFTANFNTSTTGGNYFYYENRAPFSQQFDITFAKKFLDNNLSVSVYCNDIFNTNKQGFNALGTNLVYESKNDSRRVGITLNYKIPTKNKLAKEEGNILNNDKKEDQPAIGN
;
A
#
# COMPACT_ATOMS: atom_id res chain seq x y z
N PHE A 1 3.37 -0.06 -13.05
CA PHE A 1 4.73 0.36 -12.66
C PHE A 1 5.76 0.05 -13.76
N SER A 2 5.84 -1.17 -14.26
CA SER A 2 6.89 -1.55 -15.23
C SER A 2 6.84 -0.77 -16.56
N GLU A 3 5.69 -0.29 -16.96
CA GLU A 3 5.49 0.47 -18.21
C GLU A 3 5.54 2.00 -18.00
N GLN A 4 5.36 2.47 -16.76
CA GLN A 4 5.33 3.89 -16.42
C GLN A 4 6.64 4.32 -15.76
N SER A 5 7.50 4.94 -16.52
CA SER A 5 8.87 5.29 -16.12
C SER A 5 8.95 6.21 -14.88
N HIS A 6 7.97 7.07 -14.66
CA HIS A 6 7.93 7.94 -13.49
C HIS A 6 7.59 7.22 -12.19
N LEU A 7 6.91 6.06 -12.27
CA LEU A 7 6.57 5.23 -11.11
C LEU A 7 7.64 4.18 -10.81
N ASN A 8 8.42 3.76 -11.79
CA ASN A 8 9.41 2.69 -11.61
C ASN A 8 10.78 3.18 -11.14
N SER A 9 10.90 4.46 -10.81
CA SER A 9 12.13 5.08 -10.30
C SER A 9 12.15 5.09 -8.78
N GLY A 10 13.26 4.67 -8.18
CA GLY A 10 13.42 4.64 -6.73
C GLY A 10 12.75 3.43 -6.05
N SER A 11 12.14 3.65 -4.90
CA SER A 11 11.44 2.61 -4.13
C SER A 11 9.95 2.50 -4.51
N VAL A 12 9.32 1.40 -4.10
CA VAL A 12 7.87 1.23 -4.24
C VAL A 12 7.12 2.34 -3.52
N MET A 13 7.56 2.72 -2.32
CA MET A 13 6.95 3.82 -1.57
C MET A 13 7.04 5.16 -2.33
N GLU A 14 8.19 5.46 -2.95
CA GLU A 14 8.33 6.65 -3.78
C GLU A 14 7.42 6.63 -5.01
N GLY A 15 7.23 5.47 -5.62
CA GLY A 15 6.26 5.28 -6.70
C GLY A 15 4.81 5.43 -6.26
N LEU A 16 4.45 4.85 -5.12
CA LEU A 16 3.10 4.96 -4.54
C LEU A 16 2.73 6.41 -4.20
N LYS A 17 3.65 7.18 -3.61
CA LYS A 17 3.43 8.61 -3.29
C LYS A 17 3.10 9.48 -4.51
N LYS A 18 3.38 9.01 -5.72
CA LYS A 18 3.04 9.68 -6.98
C LYS A 18 1.65 9.33 -7.52
N LEU A 19 0.96 8.36 -6.89
CA LEU A 19 -0.39 7.96 -7.31
C LEU A 19 -1.41 9.02 -6.87
N PRO A 20 -2.25 9.51 -7.79
CA PRO A 20 -3.30 10.47 -7.47
C PRO A 20 -4.26 9.91 -6.42
N GLY A 21 -4.55 10.69 -5.39
CA GLY A 21 -5.48 10.31 -4.31
C GLY A 21 -4.89 9.46 -3.20
N LEU A 22 -3.62 9.04 -3.28
CA LEU A 22 -2.92 8.38 -2.19
C LEU A 22 -2.28 9.41 -1.25
N ILE A 23 -2.60 9.33 0.02
CA ILE A 23 -2.00 10.13 1.09
C ILE A 23 -1.12 9.21 1.92
N VAL A 24 0.13 9.62 2.12
CA VAL A 24 1.08 8.95 3.02
C VAL A 24 1.54 9.95 4.05
N SER A 25 1.25 9.68 5.32
CA SER A 25 1.57 10.54 6.45
C SER A 25 2.36 9.77 7.50
N ASP A 26 3.38 10.41 8.09
CA ASP A 26 4.20 9.81 9.16
C ASP A 26 3.37 9.54 10.43
N VAL A 27 2.28 10.30 10.65
CA VAL A 27 1.45 10.17 11.87
C VAL A 27 0.12 9.47 11.63
N ALA A 28 -0.40 9.44 10.39
CA ALA A 28 -1.74 8.93 10.09
C ALA A 28 -1.76 7.76 9.09
N GLY A 29 -0.59 7.25 8.71
CA GLY A 29 -0.45 6.09 7.83
C GLY A 29 -0.81 6.38 6.37
N MET A 30 -1.34 5.38 5.67
CA MET A 30 -1.70 5.46 4.26
C MET A 30 -3.22 5.40 4.07
N MET A 31 -3.74 6.32 3.24
CA MET A 31 -5.15 6.33 2.83
C MET A 31 -5.25 6.57 1.32
N TYR A 32 -6.26 5.98 0.70
CA TYR A 32 -6.59 6.22 -0.70
C TYR A 32 -8.00 6.76 -0.82
N GLN A 33 -8.11 7.99 -1.35
CA GLN A 33 -9.40 8.65 -1.55
C GLN A 33 -10.29 8.61 -0.28
N GLY A 34 -9.71 8.92 0.89
CA GLY A 34 -10.42 8.94 2.18
C GLY A 34 -10.69 7.56 2.80
N LYS A 35 -10.27 6.47 2.18
CA LYS A 35 -10.45 5.12 2.67
C LYS A 35 -9.14 4.59 3.26
N GLN A 36 -9.25 3.89 4.39
CA GLN A 36 -8.11 3.18 4.97
C GLN A 36 -7.65 2.08 4.01
N LEU A 37 -6.34 1.94 3.87
CA LEU A 37 -5.72 0.99 2.96
C LEU A 37 -5.22 -0.25 3.68
N GLU A 38 -5.46 -1.40 3.06
CA GLU A 38 -4.75 -2.64 3.35
C GLU A 38 -3.79 -2.96 2.21
N VAL A 39 -2.56 -3.37 2.54
CA VAL A 39 -1.52 -3.64 1.54
C VAL A 39 -1.35 -5.13 1.34
N PHE A 40 -1.51 -5.55 0.10
CA PHE A 40 -1.32 -6.92 -0.37
C PHE A 40 -0.07 -6.98 -1.25
N MET A 41 0.58 -8.11 -1.24
CA MET A 41 1.63 -8.46 -2.19
C MET A 41 1.29 -9.78 -2.86
N ASP A 42 1.24 -9.75 -4.20
CA ASP A 42 0.88 -10.93 -4.99
C ASP A 42 -0.43 -11.60 -4.50
N ALA A 43 -1.46 -10.76 -4.24
CA ALA A 43 -2.79 -11.11 -3.72
C ALA A 43 -2.81 -11.73 -2.31
N ARG A 44 -1.76 -11.52 -1.49
CA ARG A 44 -1.66 -11.96 -0.09
C ARG A 44 -1.51 -10.74 0.83
N PRO A 45 -2.20 -10.68 1.97
CA PRO A 45 -2.02 -9.59 2.92
C PRO A 45 -0.58 -9.58 3.46
N LEU A 46 0.02 -8.40 3.58
CA LEU A 46 1.38 -8.29 4.11
C LEU A 46 1.44 -8.52 5.63
N ASN A 47 0.38 -8.17 6.36
CA ASN A 47 0.29 -8.27 7.82
C ASN A 47 1.45 -7.57 8.56
N ILE A 48 1.99 -6.50 7.98
CA ILE A 48 2.93 -5.56 8.59
C ILE A 48 2.35 -4.16 8.49
N TYR A 49 2.60 -3.31 9.49
CA TYR A 49 1.85 -2.08 9.66
C TYR A 49 2.75 -0.89 10.02
N SER A 50 2.20 0.31 9.92
CA SER A 50 2.84 1.55 10.37
C SER A 50 4.24 1.80 9.77
N ASN A 51 5.21 2.13 10.61
CA ASN A 51 6.58 2.44 10.18
C ASN A 51 7.31 1.25 9.56
N GLU A 52 6.98 0.02 9.97
CA GLU A 52 7.57 -1.19 9.40
C GLU A 52 7.10 -1.41 7.96
N LEU A 53 5.80 -1.20 7.69
CA LEU A 53 5.27 -1.24 6.33
C LEU A 53 5.92 -0.16 5.45
N THR A 54 6.05 1.05 5.97
CA THR A 54 6.74 2.15 5.27
C THR A 54 8.18 1.77 4.95
N SER A 55 8.92 1.27 5.94
CA SER A 55 10.32 0.83 5.78
C SER A 55 10.44 -0.33 4.79
N TYR A 56 9.50 -1.28 4.84
CA TYR A 56 9.43 -2.39 3.91
C TYR A 56 9.20 -1.92 2.46
N LEU A 57 8.22 -1.04 2.23
CA LEU A 57 7.92 -0.49 0.90
C LEU A 57 9.01 0.46 0.39
N GLU A 58 9.72 1.16 1.28
CA GLU A 58 10.91 1.94 0.93
C GLU A 58 12.10 1.05 0.54
N SER A 59 12.16 -0.17 1.06
CA SER A 59 13.21 -1.12 0.74
C SER A 59 12.98 -1.88 -0.56
N LEU A 60 11.73 -1.96 -1.04
CA LEU A 60 11.41 -2.62 -2.31
C LEU A 60 11.71 -1.70 -3.50
N PRO A 61 12.51 -2.14 -4.48
CA PRO A 61 12.77 -1.35 -5.67
C PRO A 61 11.54 -1.30 -6.59
N ALA A 62 11.13 -0.08 -6.98
CA ALA A 62 9.94 0.11 -7.82
C ALA A 62 10.05 -0.60 -9.19
N ASN A 63 11.26 -0.71 -9.74
CA ASN A 63 11.52 -1.39 -11.00
C ASN A 63 11.41 -2.92 -10.94
N SER A 64 11.27 -3.50 -9.75
CA SER A 64 10.98 -4.92 -9.55
C SER A 64 9.47 -5.24 -9.55
N ILE A 65 8.62 -4.22 -9.58
CA ILE A 65 7.16 -4.34 -9.54
C ILE A 65 6.60 -4.37 -10.96
N GLU A 66 5.74 -5.33 -11.24
CA GLU A 66 5.00 -5.40 -12.51
C GLU A 66 3.92 -4.32 -12.56
N LYS A 67 3.01 -4.35 -11.59
CA LYS A 67 1.90 -3.41 -11.49
C LYS A 67 1.47 -3.22 -10.03
N VAL A 68 0.72 -2.16 -9.81
CA VAL A 68 -0.03 -1.93 -8.58
C VAL A 68 -1.51 -1.89 -8.95
N GLU A 69 -2.29 -2.70 -8.28
CA GLU A 69 -3.75 -2.74 -8.41
C GLU A 69 -4.36 -2.04 -7.21
N ILE A 70 -5.29 -1.12 -7.45
CA ILE A 70 -6.04 -0.46 -6.38
C ILE A 70 -7.49 -0.88 -6.51
N ILE A 71 -8.00 -1.53 -5.46
CA ILE A 71 -9.38 -1.98 -5.39
C ILE A 71 -10.09 -1.06 -4.39
N THR A 72 -10.87 -0.12 -4.88
CA THR A 72 -11.54 0.90 -4.07
C THR A 72 -12.83 0.40 -3.42
N GLN A 73 -13.37 -0.71 -3.93
CA GLN A 73 -14.59 -1.36 -3.44
C GLN A 73 -14.36 -2.87 -3.39
N PRO A 74 -13.65 -3.39 -2.35
CA PRO A 74 -13.46 -4.84 -2.23
C PRO A 74 -14.81 -5.54 -2.03
N GLY A 75 -15.14 -6.50 -2.91
CA GLY A 75 -16.35 -7.31 -2.85
C GLY A 75 -16.39 -8.27 -1.64
N ALA A 76 -17.47 -9.07 -1.54
CA ALA A 76 -17.64 -10.02 -0.44
C ALA A 76 -16.56 -11.12 -0.44
N GLU A 77 -15.88 -11.38 -1.54
CA GLU A 77 -14.77 -12.33 -1.65
C GLU A 77 -13.54 -11.93 -0.84
N PHE A 78 -13.36 -10.62 -0.58
CA PHE A 78 -12.29 -10.11 0.28
C PHE A 78 -12.71 -10.12 1.75
N PRO A 79 -11.78 -10.36 2.71
CA PRO A 79 -12.09 -10.23 4.14
C PRO A 79 -12.77 -8.91 4.47
N ALA A 80 -13.66 -8.90 5.45
CA ALA A 80 -14.28 -7.66 5.92
C ALA A 80 -13.24 -6.70 6.51
N THR A 81 -12.11 -7.24 6.98
CA THR A 81 -10.94 -6.48 7.48
C THR A 81 -10.17 -5.73 6.39
N SER A 82 -10.50 -5.92 5.10
CA SER A 82 -9.80 -5.24 3.99
C SER A 82 -9.97 -3.71 3.98
N GLY A 83 -10.49 -3.13 5.04
CA GLY A 83 -10.70 -1.68 5.16
C GLY A 83 -11.62 -1.12 4.09
N GLY A 84 -11.38 0.12 3.66
CA GLY A 84 -12.14 0.75 2.57
C GLY A 84 -11.54 0.51 1.19
N ALA A 85 -10.24 0.16 1.09
CA ALA A 85 -9.55 -0.08 -0.16
C ALA A 85 -8.35 -1.03 0.01
N ILE A 86 -7.96 -1.70 -1.07
CA ILE A 86 -6.79 -2.59 -1.11
C ILE A 86 -5.79 -2.05 -2.13
N ILE A 87 -4.51 -2.01 -1.76
CA ILE A 87 -3.39 -1.90 -2.70
C ILE A 87 -2.74 -3.28 -2.83
N ASN A 88 -2.81 -3.88 -4.02
CA ASN A 88 -2.13 -5.13 -4.34
C ASN A 88 -0.89 -4.85 -5.19
N ILE A 89 0.27 -5.07 -4.63
CA ILE A 89 1.57 -4.93 -5.30
C ILE A 89 1.89 -6.25 -5.99
N VAL A 90 1.88 -6.26 -7.32
CA VAL A 90 2.16 -7.46 -8.12
C VAL A 90 3.62 -7.44 -8.56
N THR A 91 4.40 -8.39 -8.08
CA THR A 91 5.85 -8.45 -8.34
C THR A 91 6.23 -9.37 -9.49
N SER A 92 5.36 -10.30 -9.87
CA SER A 92 5.68 -11.32 -10.85
C SER A 92 5.20 -10.96 -12.25
N LYS A 93 6.01 -11.27 -13.25
CA LYS A 93 5.66 -11.15 -14.67
C LYS A 93 5.16 -12.48 -15.22
N ASN A 94 4.30 -12.42 -16.23
CA ASN A 94 3.85 -13.62 -16.92
C ASN A 94 5.04 -14.42 -17.44
N ALA A 95 5.10 -15.70 -17.10
CA ALA A 95 6.09 -16.60 -17.66
C ALA A 95 5.82 -16.77 -19.16
N LYS A 96 6.86 -16.58 -19.93
CA LYS A 96 6.86 -16.95 -21.35
C LYS A 96 7.12 -18.46 -21.44
N LYS A 97 6.57 -19.12 -22.47
CA LYS A 97 7.03 -20.48 -22.79
C LYS A 97 8.56 -20.49 -22.91
N TYR A 98 9.25 -21.57 -22.49
CA TYR A 98 10.68 -21.72 -22.41
C TYR A 98 11.32 -20.86 -21.31
N LEU A 99 12.35 -20.12 -21.58
CA LEU A 99 13.13 -19.38 -20.61
C LEU A 99 13.02 -17.87 -20.86
N SER A 100 12.82 -17.08 -19.82
CA SER A 100 13.02 -15.63 -19.87
C SER A 100 13.75 -15.15 -18.63
N ALA A 101 14.56 -14.12 -18.79
CA ALA A 101 15.23 -13.46 -17.68
C ALA A 101 15.09 -11.94 -17.80
N THR A 102 14.94 -11.28 -16.66
CA THR A 102 14.91 -9.81 -16.56
C THR A 102 15.87 -9.38 -15.48
N TYR A 103 16.81 -8.52 -15.82
CA TYR A 103 17.68 -7.86 -14.86
C TYR A 103 17.23 -6.42 -14.67
N SER A 104 17.08 -6.01 -13.43
CA SER A 104 16.72 -4.65 -13.05
C SER A 104 17.79 -4.07 -12.16
N ASN A 105 18.22 -2.85 -12.45
CA ASN A 105 19.21 -2.11 -11.67
C ASN A 105 18.75 -0.68 -11.47
N GLY A 106 19.03 -0.10 -10.32
CA GLY A 106 18.78 1.30 -10.02
C GLY A 106 19.89 1.87 -9.16
N TYR A 107 20.27 3.09 -9.45
CA TYR A 107 21.17 3.88 -8.63
C TYR A 107 20.63 5.28 -8.46
N SER A 108 20.72 5.82 -7.24
CA SER A 108 20.40 7.23 -7.01
C SER A 108 21.33 7.85 -5.97
N TYR A 109 21.46 9.15 -6.08
CA TYR A 109 22.35 9.98 -5.29
C TYR A 109 21.62 11.22 -4.78
N THR A 110 21.92 11.58 -3.53
CA THR A 110 21.55 12.86 -2.93
C THR A 110 22.71 13.45 -2.16
N LYS A 111 22.77 14.78 -2.12
CA LYS A 111 23.67 15.53 -1.25
C LYS A 111 22.86 16.54 -0.49
N TYR A 112 22.71 16.33 0.82
CA TYR A 112 22.06 17.25 1.75
C TYR A 112 23.12 17.93 2.64
N ASP A 113 23.62 17.24 3.65
CA ASP A 113 24.79 17.58 4.47
C ASP A 113 26.02 16.78 4.01
N LYS A 114 25.82 15.47 3.74
CA LYS A 114 26.79 14.56 3.15
C LYS A 114 26.21 13.80 1.96
N SER A 115 27.07 13.13 1.21
CA SER A 115 26.66 12.27 0.10
C SER A 115 26.00 11.01 0.60
N ARG A 116 24.84 10.66 0.02
CA ARG A 116 24.09 9.42 0.30
C ARG A 116 23.72 8.72 -0.99
N HIS A 117 23.83 7.42 -0.96
CA HIS A 117 23.68 6.56 -2.10
C HIS A 117 22.55 5.55 -1.87
N ARG A 118 21.84 5.23 -2.94
CA ARG A 118 20.90 4.09 -2.97
C ARG A 118 21.19 3.30 -4.22
N PHE A 119 21.19 1.99 -4.10
CA PHE A 119 21.27 1.11 -5.26
C PHE A 119 20.45 -0.14 -5.03
N ASN A 120 19.87 -0.63 -6.10
CA ASN A 120 19.12 -1.87 -6.09
C ASN A 120 19.50 -2.72 -7.31
N ASN A 121 19.42 -4.03 -7.11
CA ASN A 121 19.58 -5.01 -8.16
C ASN A 121 18.56 -6.12 -7.96
N SER A 122 17.97 -6.58 -9.05
CA SER A 122 17.16 -7.78 -9.02
C SER A 122 17.29 -8.58 -10.31
N LEU A 123 17.23 -9.90 -10.18
CA LEU A 123 17.22 -10.85 -11.28
C LEU A 123 15.98 -11.71 -11.15
N LEU A 124 15.13 -11.67 -12.16
CA LEU A 124 13.98 -12.55 -12.33
C LEU A 124 14.28 -13.53 -13.46
N VAL A 125 14.24 -14.82 -13.17
CA VAL A 125 14.34 -15.89 -14.17
C VAL A 125 13.09 -16.75 -14.06
N ASN A 126 12.44 -17.00 -15.17
CA ASN A 126 11.30 -17.90 -15.22
C ASN A 126 11.33 -18.77 -16.48
N ALA A 127 10.76 -19.95 -16.36
CA ALA A 127 10.62 -20.89 -17.46
C ALA A 127 9.33 -21.69 -17.33
N LYS A 128 8.78 -22.10 -18.46
CA LYS A 128 7.59 -22.93 -18.51
C LYS A 128 7.64 -23.90 -19.68
N ASN A 129 7.24 -25.12 -19.45
CA ASN A 129 6.89 -26.11 -20.47
C ASN A 129 5.36 -26.39 -20.45
N LYS A 130 4.91 -27.49 -21.04
CA LYS A 130 3.47 -27.80 -21.16
C LYS A 130 2.75 -28.01 -19.83
N TRP A 131 3.42 -28.59 -18.83
CA TRP A 131 2.80 -29.01 -17.57
C TRP A 131 3.49 -28.44 -16.33
N PHE A 132 4.70 -27.89 -16.48
CA PHE A 132 5.51 -27.37 -15.38
C PHE A 132 6.07 -26.01 -15.69
N GLY A 133 5.94 -25.09 -14.75
CA GLY A 133 6.57 -23.78 -14.78
C GLY A 133 7.29 -23.52 -13.47
N TRP A 134 8.35 -22.72 -13.53
CA TRP A 134 9.04 -22.23 -12.35
C TRP A 134 9.49 -20.79 -12.52
N GLN A 135 9.62 -20.12 -11.40
CA GLN A 135 10.11 -18.74 -11.33
C GLN A 135 11.02 -18.60 -10.13
N VAL A 136 12.14 -17.91 -10.31
CA VAL A 136 13.02 -17.47 -9.22
C VAL A 136 13.29 -15.99 -9.40
N GLN A 137 13.12 -15.25 -8.34
CA GLN A 137 13.49 -13.84 -8.26
C GLN A 137 14.34 -13.61 -7.02
N LEU A 138 15.47 -12.97 -7.21
CA LEU A 138 16.35 -12.57 -6.11
C LEU A 138 16.77 -11.13 -6.30
N GLY A 139 17.05 -10.44 -5.20
CA GLY A 139 17.53 -9.07 -5.29
C GLY A 139 17.94 -8.51 -3.96
N GLN A 140 18.55 -7.34 -4.08
CA GLN A 140 19.02 -6.55 -2.97
C GLN A 140 18.69 -5.07 -3.18
N ASN A 141 18.51 -4.37 -2.06
CA ASN A 141 18.42 -2.93 -2.02
C ASN A 141 19.27 -2.38 -0.87
N PHE A 142 20.14 -1.44 -1.20
CA PHE A 142 20.91 -0.64 -0.26
C PHE A 142 20.39 0.79 -0.31
N ASN A 143 20.04 1.34 0.84
CA ASN A 143 19.40 2.64 0.94
C ASN A 143 20.01 3.46 2.08
N GLN A 144 20.68 4.55 1.76
CA GLN A 144 21.05 5.58 2.74
C GLN A 144 20.03 6.71 2.70
N GLY A 145 19.64 7.19 3.87
CA GLY A 145 18.66 8.26 4.04
C GLY A 145 18.97 9.17 5.22
N TYR A 146 18.41 10.37 5.17
CA TYR A 146 18.49 11.37 6.24
C TYR A 146 17.11 11.92 6.54
N GLN A 147 16.84 12.09 7.83
CA GLN A 147 15.62 12.72 8.31
C GLN A 147 15.96 13.68 9.44
N ARG A 148 15.27 14.80 9.44
CA ARG A 148 15.22 15.73 10.57
C ARG A 148 13.80 15.82 11.06
N THR A 149 13.61 15.70 12.37
CA THR A 149 12.31 15.90 13.02
C THR A 149 12.43 16.95 14.12
N ASN A 150 11.35 17.66 14.37
CA ASN A 150 11.27 18.69 15.40
C ASN A 150 9.91 18.60 16.08
N PHE A 151 9.92 18.44 17.40
CA PHE A 151 8.75 18.48 18.26
C PHE A 151 8.84 19.71 19.16
N GLN A 152 7.79 20.51 19.21
CA GLN A 152 7.74 21.73 20.02
C GLN A 152 6.42 21.81 20.79
N ASN A 153 6.50 22.38 22.00
CA ASN A 153 5.35 22.85 22.76
C ASN A 153 5.46 24.38 22.85
N GLU A 154 4.59 25.11 22.14
CA GLU A 154 4.68 26.57 21.98
C GLU A 154 6.09 27.03 21.53
N THR A 155 6.88 27.58 22.48
CA THR A 155 8.24 28.05 22.24
C THR A 155 9.33 27.07 22.68
N THR A 156 8.97 26.01 23.43
CA THR A 156 9.92 25.04 23.97
C THR A 156 10.15 23.90 22.98
N VAL A 157 11.41 23.69 22.60
CA VAL A 157 11.79 22.52 21.79
C VAL A 157 11.83 21.29 22.68
N LEU A 158 10.85 20.41 22.54
CA LEU A 158 10.79 19.14 23.26
C LEU A 158 11.82 18.15 22.74
N SER A 159 11.91 18.04 21.41
CA SER A 159 12.85 17.11 20.77
C SER A 159 13.18 17.58 19.35
N LYS A 160 14.46 17.68 19.06
CA LYS A 160 15.00 17.90 17.72
C LYS A 160 15.96 16.79 17.39
N ASN A 161 15.60 15.95 16.41
CA ASN A 161 16.37 14.78 16.05
C ASN A 161 16.93 14.92 14.64
N THR A 162 18.14 14.44 14.44
CA THR A 162 18.72 14.15 13.13
C THR A 162 19.03 12.67 13.05
N THR A 163 18.54 12.01 12.02
CA THR A 163 18.65 10.57 11.84
C THR A 163 19.33 10.25 10.52
N ASP A 164 20.49 9.63 10.58
CA ASP A 164 21.16 8.99 9.45
C ASP A 164 20.82 7.52 9.41
N ARG A 165 20.23 7.05 8.34
CA ARG A 165 19.80 5.65 8.17
C ARG A 165 20.58 4.95 7.09
N GLU A 166 20.85 3.67 7.33
CA GLU A 166 21.35 2.72 6.35
C GLU A 166 20.49 1.47 6.41
N ASN A 167 19.78 1.17 5.33
CA ASN A 167 18.96 -0.04 5.22
C ASN A 167 19.56 -0.97 4.16
N ARG A 168 19.70 -2.26 4.50
CA ARG A 168 20.08 -3.35 3.62
C ARG A 168 18.94 -4.35 3.57
N PHE A 169 18.36 -4.49 2.41
CA PHE A 169 17.24 -5.37 2.16
C PHE A 169 17.62 -6.44 1.14
N TYR A 170 17.31 -7.70 1.44
CA TYR A 170 17.49 -8.83 0.54
C TYR A 170 16.20 -9.59 0.42
N PHE A 171 15.91 -10.07 -0.77
CA PHE A 171 14.74 -10.90 -1.02
C PHE A 171 15.06 -12.06 -1.95
N PHE A 172 14.39 -13.17 -1.69
CA PHE A 172 14.36 -14.37 -2.51
C PHE A 172 12.91 -14.81 -2.65
N LYS A 173 12.45 -14.98 -3.89
CA LYS A 173 11.12 -15.46 -4.20
C LYS A 173 11.22 -16.60 -5.18
N THR A 174 10.47 -17.67 -4.95
CA THR A 174 10.37 -18.78 -5.88
C THR A 174 8.92 -19.22 -6.02
N GLY A 175 8.56 -19.69 -7.21
CA GLY A 175 7.24 -20.19 -7.51
C GLY A 175 7.33 -21.39 -8.45
N LEU A 176 6.53 -22.40 -8.17
CA LEU A 176 6.35 -23.58 -8.98
C LEU A 176 4.90 -23.65 -9.43
N LYS A 177 4.69 -23.97 -10.70
CA LYS A 177 3.37 -24.16 -11.30
C LYS A 177 3.30 -25.52 -11.94
N PHE A 178 2.26 -26.28 -11.60
CA PHE A 178 1.95 -27.57 -12.18
C PHE A 178 0.58 -27.50 -12.85
N ASP A 179 0.51 -27.75 -14.16
CA ASP A 179 -0.73 -27.86 -14.92
C ASP A 179 -1.08 -29.34 -15.14
N PHE A 180 -2.17 -29.81 -14.53
CA PHE A 180 -2.67 -31.19 -14.63
C PHE A 180 -3.93 -31.21 -15.50
N LYS A 181 -3.77 -31.36 -16.81
CA LYS A 181 -4.88 -31.24 -17.78
C LYS A 181 -5.57 -29.86 -17.65
N LYS A 182 -6.65 -29.80 -16.86
CA LYS A 182 -7.41 -28.57 -16.59
C LYS A 182 -7.08 -27.97 -15.22
N ASP A 183 -6.62 -28.75 -14.27
CA ASP A 183 -6.32 -28.30 -12.91
C ASP A 183 -4.92 -27.69 -12.84
N ARG A 184 -4.72 -26.83 -11.85
CA ARG A 184 -3.45 -26.12 -11.63
C ARG A 184 -3.09 -26.14 -10.14
N LEU A 185 -1.83 -26.38 -9.84
CA LEU A 185 -1.25 -26.19 -8.51
C LEU A 185 -0.13 -25.13 -8.60
N LEU A 186 -0.21 -24.14 -7.75
CA LEU A 186 0.83 -23.11 -7.55
C LEU A 186 1.41 -23.29 -6.15
N VAL A 187 2.73 -23.27 -6.06
CA VAL A 187 3.48 -23.29 -4.79
C VAL A 187 4.43 -22.12 -4.80
N ASN A 188 4.34 -21.25 -3.82
CA ASN A 188 5.18 -20.06 -3.71
C ASN A 188 5.89 -20.03 -2.37
N TYR A 189 7.13 -19.56 -2.38
CA TYR A 189 7.89 -19.25 -1.20
C TYR A 189 8.60 -17.90 -1.39
N ASP A 190 8.38 -17.00 -0.44
CA ASP A 190 9.01 -15.68 -0.41
C ASP A 190 9.75 -15.52 0.91
N PHE A 191 11.04 -15.20 0.82
CA PHE A 191 11.88 -14.82 1.95
C PHE A 191 12.34 -13.39 1.79
N THR A 192 12.24 -12.59 2.85
CA THR A 192 12.80 -11.24 2.89
C THR A 192 13.52 -11.01 4.22
N THR A 193 14.62 -10.30 4.17
CA THR A 193 15.33 -9.81 5.36
C THR A 193 15.73 -8.36 5.19
N SER A 194 15.53 -7.57 6.22
CA SER A 194 15.88 -6.15 6.29
C SER A 194 16.71 -5.87 7.52
N ASN A 195 17.84 -5.18 7.34
CA ASN A 195 18.65 -4.63 8.41
C ASN A 195 18.66 -3.12 8.28
N ASN A 196 17.97 -2.43 9.17
CA ASN A 196 17.92 -0.98 9.23
C ASN A 196 18.75 -0.50 10.43
N ASN A 197 19.85 0.20 10.15
CA ASN A 197 20.68 0.83 11.15
C ASN A 197 20.47 2.34 11.10
N ALA A 198 20.35 3.00 12.24
CA ALA A 198 20.30 4.45 12.29
C ALA A 198 21.25 5.01 13.36
N LEU A 199 21.84 6.16 13.04
CA LEU A 199 22.54 7.02 13.98
C LEU A 199 21.61 8.21 14.23
N ILE A 200 21.30 8.46 15.51
CA ILE A 200 20.31 9.45 15.92
C ILE A 200 20.98 10.39 16.89
N ASP A 201 21.10 11.66 16.51
CA ASP A 201 21.50 12.71 17.42
C ASP A 201 20.25 13.50 17.78
N ALA A 202 19.90 13.52 19.07
CA ALA A 202 18.68 14.13 19.58
C ALA A 202 19.00 15.11 20.70
N SER A 203 18.34 16.25 20.70
CA SER A 203 18.42 17.26 21.74
C SER A 203 17.06 17.89 22.01
N GLY A 204 16.83 18.33 23.23
CA GLY A 204 15.60 18.99 23.63
C GLY A 204 15.71 19.58 25.03
N PHE A 205 14.56 19.95 25.59
CA PHE A 205 14.51 20.49 26.95
C PHE A 205 15.06 19.45 27.94
N GLY A 206 16.18 19.79 28.59
CA GLY A 206 16.79 18.98 29.63
C GLY A 206 17.58 17.74 29.17
N PHE A 207 17.78 17.50 27.85
CA PHE A 207 18.54 16.36 27.37
C PHE A 207 19.30 16.61 26.07
N GLU A 208 20.37 15.84 25.90
CA GLU A 208 21.09 15.64 24.63
C GLU A 208 21.57 14.20 24.59
N THR A 209 21.28 13.49 23.50
CA THR A 209 21.69 12.10 23.32
C THR A 209 22.26 11.86 21.92
N SER A 210 23.11 10.83 21.85
CA SER A 210 23.59 10.29 20.59
C SER A 210 23.41 8.78 20.65
N ASP A 211 22.50 8.27 19.83
CA ASP A 211 22.01 6.91 19.91
C ASP A 211 22.26 6.14 18.60
N LYS A 212 22.28 4.83 18.70
CA LYS A 212 22.35 3.91 17.58
C LYS A 212 21.22 2.91 17.69
N SER A 213 20.36 2.88 16.68
CA SER A 213 19.35 1.83 16.58
C SER A 213 19.73 0.79 15.53
N LYS A 214 19.32 -0.43 15.78
CA LYS A 214 19.33 -1.53 14.83
C LYS A 214 17.95 -2.15 14.82
N ASN A 215 17.39 -2.33 13.64
CA ASN A 215 16.13 -3.05 13.45
C ASN A 215 16.35 -4.14 12.41
N LYS A 216 16.15 -5.39 12.79
CA LYS A 216 16.25 -6.56 11.90
C LYS A 216 14.89 -7.23 11.79
N LEU A 217 14.36 -7.27 10.58
CA LEU A 217 13.11 -7.94 10.25
C LEU A 217 13.39 -9.09 9.29
N ASN A 218 12.89 -10.27 9.63
CA ASN A 218 12.90 -11.44 8.75
C ASN A 218 11.45 -11.86 8.51
N ARG A 219 11.12 -12.18 7.25
CA ARG A 219 9.79 -12.64 6.88
C ARG A 219 9.89 -13.84 5.95
N ASN A 220 9.12 -14.87 6.27
CA ASN A 220 8.91 -16.04 5.43
C ASN A 220 7.42 -16.15 5.08
N ASP A 221 7.13 -16.47 3.84
CA ASP A 221 5.76 -16.59 3.34
C ASP A 221 5.67 -17.79 2.41
N VAL A 222 4.81 -18.74 2.74
CA VAL A 222 4.53 -19.93 1.94
C VAL A 222 3.08 -19.89 1.49
N ALA A 223 2.82 -20.07 0.20
CA ALA A 223 1.49 -20.12 -0.34
C ALA A 223 1.30 -21.31 -1.26
N LEU A 224 0.20 -22.02 -1.06
CA LEU A 224 -0.30 -23.09 -1.92
C LEU A 224 -1.63 -22.66 -2.52
N ASN A 225 -1.79 -22.79 -3.83
CA ASN A 225 -3.04 -22.49 -4.50
C ASN A 225 -3.36 -23.62 -5.49
N TYR A 226 -4.43 -24.38 -5.21
CA TYR A 226 -4.93 -25.39 -6.09
C TYR A 226 -6.22 -24.93 -6.77
N GLN A 227 -6.20 -24.90 -8.09
CA GLN A 227 -7.28 -24.45 -8.94
C GLN A 227 -7.90 -25.65 -9.65
N LYS A 228 -9.08 -26.06 -9.21
CA LYS A 228 -9.89 -27.06 -9.85
C LYS A 228 -10.68 -26.45 -10.99
N ARG A 229 -10.54 -27.00 -12.19
CA ARG A 229 -11.31 -26.60 -13.38
C ARG A 229 -12.14 -27.77 -13.85
N PHE A 230 -13.44 -27.55 -13.96
CA PHE A 230 -14.41 -28.56 -14.35
C PHE A 230 -14.48 -28.71 -15.89
N ASP A 231 -15.17 -29.74 -16.37
CA ASP A 231 -15.48 -29.87 -17.80
C ASP A 231 -16.36 -28.74 -18.28
N ASP A 232 -17.28 -28.33 -17.44
CA ASP A 232 -18.03 -27.08 -17.58
C ASP A 232 -17.10 -25.90 -17.21
N ALA A 233 -16.65 -25.17 -18.22
CA ALA A 233 -15.72 -24.05 -18.06
C ALA A 233 -16.32 -22.87 -17.26
N THR A 234 -17.66 -22.86 -17.07
CA THR A 234 -18.34 -21.86 -16.24
C THR A 234 -18.10 -22.05 -14.75
N LYS A 235 -17.61 -23.23 -14.33
CA LYS A 235 -17.38 -23.60 -12.92
C LYS A 235 -15.92 -23.56 -12.56
N LYS A 236 -15.59 -22.91 -11.46
CA LYS A 236 -14.24 -22.82 -10.91
C LYS A 236 -14.28 -23.06 -9.40
N LEU A 237 -13.27 -23.76 -8.88
CA LEU A 237 -13.09 -23.98 -7.45
C LEU A 237 -11.61 -23.82 -7.10
N ASP A 238 -11.30 -22.89 -6.21
CA ASP A 238 -9.96 -22.56 -5.82
C ASP A 238 -9.77 -22.80 -4.32
N PHE A 239 -8.67 -23.47 -3.96
CA PHE A 239 -8.23 -23.69 -2.59
C PHE A 239 -6.92 -22.94 -2.39
N ARG A 240 -6.83 -22.14 -1.33
CA ARG A 240 -5.63 -21.39 -0.97
C ARG A 240 -5.24 -21.69 0.47
N PHE A 241 -3.97 -21.90 0.68
CA PHE A 241 -3.37 -22.02 2.00
C PHE A 241 -2.14 -21.13 2.06
N ASN A 242 -2.07 -20.27 3.05
CA ASN A 242 -0.95 -19.35 3.29
C ASN A 242 -0.43 -19.53 4.70
N VAL A 243 0.90 -19.48 4.85
CA VAL A 243 1.59 -19.35 6.13
C VAL A 243 2.56 -18.21 6.03
N ASN A 244 2.49 -17.27 6.96
CA ASN A 244 3.40 -16.15 7.05
C ASN A 244 4.03 -16.10 8.45
N SER A 245 5.36 -16.01 8.51
CA SER A 245 6.11 -15.83 9.75
C SER A 245 6.93 -14.54 9.66
N VAL A 246 6.84 -13.70 10.67
CA VAL A 246 7.62 -12.47 10.81
C VAL A 246 8.34 -12.51 12.15
N ASN A 247 9.64 -12.23 12.13
CA ASN A 247 10.46 -12.01 13.33
C ASN A 247 11.09 -10.62 13.22
N ASN A 248 10.94 -9.81 14.25
CA ASN A 248 11.52 -8.48 14.35
C ASN A 248 12.33 -8.35 15.64
N ASN A 249 13.51 -7.75 15.53
CA ASN A 249 14.35 -7.39 16.68
C ASN A 249 14.79 -5.94 16.55
N PHE A 250 14.57 -5.15 17.58
CA PHE A 250 14.91 -3.74 17.65
C PHE A 250 15.77 -3.44 18.87
N ASP A 251 16.99 -2.97 18.63
CA ASP A 251 17.92 -2.53 19.66
C ASP A 251 18.15 -1.02 19.55
N LEU A 252 18.08 -0.31 20.67
CA LEU A 252 18.47 1.09 20.80
C LEU A 252 19.51 1.23 21.90
N ASN A 253 20.71 1.70 21.54
CA ASN A 253 21.84 1.84 22.45
C ASN A 253 22.36 3.27 22.42
N ASN A 254 22.67 3.82 23.60
CA ASN A 254 23.37 5.09 23.72
C ASN A 254 24.83 4.95 23.25
N ARG A 255 25.26 5.80 22.33
CA ARG A 255 26.59 5.70 21.72
C ARG A 255 27.73 6.10 22.63
N VAL A 256 27.48 6.95 23.63
CA VAL A 256 28.49 7.46 24.55
C VAL A 256 28.72 6.46 25.71
N SER A 257 27.64 6.04 26.38
CA SER A 257 27.72 5.09 27.50
C SER A 257 27.78 3.63 27.05
N GLY A 258 27.32 3.32 25.85
CA GLY A 258 27.14 1.93 25.37
C GLY A 258 25.96 1.19 26.01
N ASN A 259 25.21 1.86 26.90
CA ASN A 259 24.07 1.25 27.57
C ASN A 259 22.92 0.99 26.63
N SER A 260 22.20 -0.13 26.80
CA SER A 260 20.93 -0.40 26.14
C SER A 260 19.87 0.56 26.68
N VAL A 261 19.17 1.20 25.77
CA VAL A 261 18.00 2.06 26.06
C VAL A 261 16.71 1.29 25.85
N LEU A 262 16.62 0.53 24.75
CA LEU A 262 15.51 -0.36 24.41
C LEU A 262 16.06 -1.63 23.75
N ASP A 263 15.48 -2.76 24.09
CA ASP A 263 15.71 -4.06 23.45
C ASP A 263 14.35 -4.74 23.31
N ASN A 264 13.72 -4.53 22.18
CA ASN A 264 12.36 -4.95 21.89
C ASN A 264 12.35 -5.92 20.70
N GLY A 265 11.41 -6.84 20.70
CA GLY A 265 11.21 -7.73 19.57
C GLY A 265 9.79 -8.27 19.52
N TYR A 266 9.46 -8.89 18.40
CA TYR A 266 8.23 -9.66 18.29
C TYR A 266 8.38 -10.80 17.30
N ASP A 267 7.61 -11.84 17.56
CA ASP A 267 7.33 -12.95 16.65
C ASP A 267 5.86 -12.95 16.25
N GLN A 268 5.61 -13.13 14.98
CA GLN A 268 4.25 -13.22 14.44
C GLN A 268 4.14 -14.44 13.53
N LEU A 269 3.07 -15.21 13.72
CA LEU A 269 2.74 -16.35 12.89
C LEU A 269 1.27 -16.23 12.44
N PHE A 270 1.07 -16.30 11.12
CA PHE A 270 -0.25 -16.17 10.51
C PHE A 270 -0.51 -17.36 9.58
N TYR A 271 -1.67 -17.98 9.76
CA TYR A 271 -2.18 -19.06 8.93
C TYR A 271 -3.49 -18.62 8.28
N GLN A 272 -3.68 -18.97 7.04
CA GLN A 272 -4.96 -18.73 6.36
C GLN A 272 -5.29 -19.87 5.41
N PHE A 273 -6.52 -20.35 5.50
CA PHE A 273 -7.13 -21.24 4.52
C PHE A 273 -8.34 -20.55 3.91
N LYS A 274 -8.46 -20.60 2.59
CA LYS A 274 -9.58 -20.02 1.85
C LYS A 274 -10.01 -20.95 0.72
N THR A 275 -11.32 -21.10 0.56
CA THR A 275 -11.92 -21.82 -0.57
C THR A 275 -12.91 -20.88 -1.27
N ASP A 276 -12.80 -20.77 -2.58
CA ASP A 276 -13.67 -19.94 -3.42
C ASP A 276 -14.27 -20.83 -4.54
N TYR A 277 -15.60 -20.86 -4.62
CA TYR A 277 -16.33 -21.45 -5.74
C TYR A 277 -17.00 -20.35 -6.55
N SER A 278 -16.94 -20.41 -7.86
CA SER A 278 -17.69 -19.53 -8.74
C SER A 278 -18.30 -20.28 -9.91
N GLN A 279 -19.47 -19.81 -10.34
CA GLN A 279 -20.20 -20.35 -11.49
C GLN A 279 -20.81 -19.20 -12.28
N GLU A 280 -20.61 -19.24 -13.60
CA GLU A 280 -21.26 -18.35 -14.53
C GLU A 280 -22.55 -19.00 -15.05
N PHE A 281 -23.57 -18.17 -15.30
CA PHE A 281 -24.86 -18.58 -15.80
C PHE A 281 -25.22 -17.77 -17.06
N SER A 282 -25.93 -18.40 -17.98
CA SER A 282 -26.44 -17.77 -19.20
C SER A 282 -27.76 -17.00 -18.99
N PHE A 283 -28.29 -17.02 -17.78
CA PHE A 283 -29.50 -16.27 -17.41
C PHE A 283 -29.12 -14.79 -17.21
N LEU A 284 -29.88 -13.87 -17.77
CA LEU A 284 -29.45 -12.50 -18.04
C LEU A 284 -28.20 -12.44 -18.95
N GLU A 285 -27.51 -11.30 -19.09
CA GLU A 285 -26.44 -11.17 -20.08
C GLU A 285 -25.08 -11.69 -19.58
N LYS A 286 -24.75 -11.39 -18.33
CA LYS A 286 -23.51 -11.85 -17.66
C LYS A 286 -23.80 -12.07 -16.20
N THR A 287 -24.09 -13.29 -15.82
CA THR A 287 -24.40 -13.64 -14.43
C THR A 287 -23.33 -14.53 -13.85
N LYS A 288 -22.83 -14.19 -12.68
CA LYS A 288 -21.87 -14.96 -11.92
C LYS A 288 -22.32 -15.05 -10.46
N PHE A 289 -22.30 -16.25 -9.92
CA PHE A 289 -22.44 -16.50 -8.51
C PHE A 289 -21.09 -16.95 -7.94
N SER A 290 -20.68 -16.36 -6.82
CA SER A 290 -19.46 -16.70 -6.11
C SER A 290 -19.78 -16.96 -4.65
N THR A 291 -19.17 -17.98 -4.06
CA THR A 291 -19.29 -18.27 -2.63
C THR A 291 -18.00 -18.89 -2.12
N GLY A 292 -17.72 -18.72 -0.86
CA GLY A 292 -16.51 -19.26 -0.26
C GLY A 292 -16.50 -19.21 1.24
N VAL A 293 -15.47 -19.85 1.79
CA VAL A 293 -15.17 -19.86 3.23
C VAL A 293 -13.72 -19.48 3.46
N LEU A 294 -13.45 -18.87 4.60
CA LEU A 294 -12.11 -18.51 5.05
C LEU A 294 -11.97 -18.82 6.53
N ALA A 295 -10.83 -19.37 6.89
CA ALA A 295 -10.37 -19.51 8.27
C ALA A 295 -8.97 -18.94 8.36
N ASP A 296 -8.72 -18.03 9.29
CA ASP A 296 -7.36 -17.55 9.61
C ASP A 296 -7.08 -17.57 11.10
N LYS A 297 -5.80 -17.68 11.44
CA LYS A 297 -5.28 -17.55 12.79
C LYS A 297 -4.02 -16.68 12.77
N LEU A 298 -3.96 -15.70 13.65
CA LEU A 298 -2.81 -14.85 13.93
C LEU A 298 -2.36 -15.10 15.37
N GLU A 299 -1.09 -15.39 15.55
CA GLU A 299 -0.39 -15.45 16.82
C GLU A 299 0.69 -14.38 16.81
N PHE A 300 0.76 -13.57 17.85
CA PHE A 300 1.72 -12.48 17.97
C PHE A 300 2.22 -12.40 19.40
N GLU A 301 3.52 -12.44 19.57
CA GLU A 301 4.22 -12.34 20.85
C GLU A 301 5.23 -11.20 20.78
N ALA A 302 5.07 -10.18 21.63
CA ALA A 302 6.00 -9.07 21.76
C ALA A 302 6.75 -9.14 23.06
N GLN A 303 8.05 -8.85 23.01
CA GLN A 303 8.97 -8.93 24.13
C GLN A 303 9.75 -7.63 24.31
N ASN A 304 10.08 -7.30 25.57
CA ASN A 304 10.99 -6.23 25.93
C ASN A 304 11.99 -6.76 26.97
N LEU A 305 13.29 -6.62 26.71
CA LEU A 305 14.37 -7.06 27.58
C LEU A 305 14.22 -8.53 28.04
N GLY A 306 13.67 -9.40 27.21
CA GLY A 306 13.44 -10.81 27.50
C GLY A 306 12.17 -11.13 28.27
N LEU A 307 11.31 -10.14 28.54
CA LEU A 307 9.99 -10.31 29.11
C LEU A 307 8.93 -10.26 27.99
N THR A 308 7.89 -11.11 28.09
CA THR A 308 6.72 -11.04 27.20
C THR A 308 5.83 -9.91 27.70
N ASN A 309 5.59 -8.91 26.87
CA ASN A 309 4.73 -7.77 27.23
C ASN A 309 3.38 -7.78 26.51
N LEU A 310 3.23 -8.57 25.46
CA LEU A 310 1.96 -8.81 24.79
C LEU A 310 1.97 -10.20 24.16
N ASP A 311 1.06 -11.05 24.57
CA ASP A 311 0.63 -12.25 23.83
C ASP A 311 -0.75 -11.96 23.26
N TYR A 312 -0.92 -12.10 21.95
CA TYR A 312 -2.16 -11.80 21.24
C TYR A 312 -2.49 -12.90 20.26
N GLN A 313 -3.69 -13.41 20.34
CA GLN A 313 -4.19 -14.44 19.43
C GLN A 313 -5.52 -13.99 18.81
N ARG A 314 -5.66 -14.23 17.51
CA ARG A 314 -6.90 -13.97 16.78
C ARG A 314 -7.22 -15.14 15.87
N THR A 315 -8.45 -15.63 15.95
CA THR A 315 -9.03 -16.59 15.00
C THR A 315 -10.20 -15.93 14.30
N THR A 316 -10.25 -16.04 12.97
CA THR A 316 -11.37 -15.56 12.15
C THR A 316 -11.93 -16.71 11.34
N LEU A 317 -13.24 -16.92 11.44
CA LEU A 317 -13.98 -17.85 10.59
C LEU A 317 -14.99 -17.05 9.78
N SER A 318 -15.09 -17.30 8.48
CA SER A 318 -16.03 -16.56 7.66
C SER A 318 -16.57 -17.35 6.47
N ALA A 319 -17.78 -16.98 6.05
CA ALA A 319 -18.41 -17.44 4.82
C ALA A 319 -18.99 -16.25 4.07
N TYR A 320 -18.94 -16.29 2.74
CA TYR A 320 -19.51 -15.25 1.90
C TYR A 320 -20.27 -15.83 0.71
N SER A 321 -21.18 -15.01 0.19
CA SER A 321 -21.83 -15.24 -1.10
C SER A 321 -21.98 -13.89 -1.82
N GLU A 322 -21.80 -13.91 -3.13
CA GLU A 322 -21.91 -12.73 -3.99
C GLU A 322 -22.54 -13.11 -5.31
N PHE A 323 -23.49 -12.31 -5.74
CA PHE A 323 -24.19 -12.42 -7.01
C PHE A 323 -23.89 -11.18 -7.85
N GLN A 324 -23.34 -11.39 -9.05
CA GLN A 324 -23.07 -10.35 -10.03
C GLN A 324 -23.92 -10.61 -11.27
N SER A 325 -24.49 -9.57 -11.83
CA SER A 325 -25.22 -9.72 -13.10
C SER A 325 -25.27 -8.41 -13.88
N SER A 326 -25.56 -8.52 -15.18
CA SER A 326 -25.88 -7.37 -16.03
C SER A 326 -27.16 -7.61 -16.80
N TYR A 327 -27.93 -6.54 -16.98
CA TYR A 327 -29.14 -6.54 -17.78
C TYR A 327 -29.26 -5.22 -18.55
N LYS A 328 -29.12 -5.28 -19.86
CA LYS A 328 -29.12 -4.08 -20.75
C LYS A 328 -28.00 -3.11 -20.31
N LYS A 329 -28.41 -1.93 -19.85
CA LYS A 329 -27.48 -0.88 -19.40
C LYS A 329 -27.15 -0.95 -17.91
N PHE A 330 -27.74 -1.86 -17.16
CA PHE A 330 -27.53 -2.01 -15.73
C PHE A 330 -26.58 -3.16 -15.44
N GLY A 331 -25.64 -2.93 -14.55
CA GLY A 331 -24.85 -3.95 -13.85
C GLY A 331 -25.12 -3.86 -12.37
N PHE A 332 -25.10 -4.98 -11.66
CA PHE A 332 -25.28 -5.00 -10.21
C PHE A 332 -24.50 -6.12 -9.54
N ILE A 333 -24.03 -5.82 -8.34
CA ILE A 333 -23.38 -6.76 -7.43
C ILE A 333 -24.15 -6.71 -6.12
N LEU A 334 -24.55 -7.87 -5.62
CA LEU A 334 -25.13 -8.04 -4.29
C LEU A 334 -24.38 -9.15 -3.59
N GLY A 335 -23.78 -8.84 -2.46
CA GLY A 335 -23.01 -9.79 -1.69
C GLY A 335 -23.19 -9.60 -0.18
N GLY A 336 -22.78 -10.61 0.54
CA GLY A 336 -22.73 -10.55 1.99
C GLY A 336 -21.72 -11.54 2.52
N ARG A 337 -21.10 -11.17 3.63
CA ARG A 337 -20.11 -11.95 4.32
C ARG A 337 -20.44 -12.01 5.80
N LEU A 338 -20.43 -13.19 6.38
CA LEU A 338 -20.56 -13.44 7.80
C LEU A 338 -19.17 -13.78 8.33
N GLU A 339 -18.70 -13.05 9.33
CA GLU A 339 -17.41 -13.30 9.98
C GLU A 339 -17.57 -13.41 11.48
N SER A 340 -16.95 -14.45 12.06
CA SER A 340 -16.83 -14.68 13.50
C SER A 340 -15.38 -14.46 13.92
N TYR A 341 -15.16 -13.60 14.88
CA TYR A 341 -13.86 -13.28 15.46
C TYR A 341 -13.79 -13.81 16.88
N THR A 342 -12.66 -14.45 17.21
CA THR A 342 -12.23 -14.78 18.56
C THR A 342 -10.88 -14.14 18.76
N ILE A 343 -10.80 -13.15 19.66
CA ILE A 343 -9.58 -12.42 19.98
C ILE A 343 -9.36 -12.55 21.49
N ASP A 344 -8.18 -13.06 21.85
CA ASP A 344 -7.73 -13.27 23.22
C ASP A 344 -6.27 -12.80 23.35
N GLY A 345 -5.83 -12.57 24.56
CA GLY A 345 -4.43 -12.24 24.86
C GLY A 345 -4.24 -11.68 26.25
N ASN A 346 -2.98 -11.43 26.57
CA ASN A 346 -2.59 -10.85 27.84
C ASN A 346 -1.34 -9.97 27.69
N THR A 347 -1.21 -9.01 28.59
CA THR A 347 0.03 -8.31 28.87
C THR A 347 0.66 -8.87 30.15
N ASP A 348 1.80 -8.35 30.59
CA ASP A 348 2.42 -8.76 31.86
C ASP A 348 1.54 -8.50 33.08
N THR A 349 0.60 -7.54 32.99
CA THR A 349 -0.23 -7.09 34.11
C THR A 349 -1.70 -7.45 33.99
N ASP A 350 -2.22 -7.53 32.77
CA ASP A 350 -3.66 -7.59 32.52
C ASP A 350 -4.02 -8.54 31.36
N GLU A 351 -5.18 -9.18 31.44
CA GLU A 351 -5.79 -9.84 30.31
C GLU A 351 -6.41 -8.79 29.36
N LEU A 352 -6.27 -9.02 28.05
CA LEU A 352 -6.97 -8.20 27.04
C LEU A 352 -8.48 -8.35 27.17
N ILE A 353 -9.22 -7.32 26.80
CA ILE A 353 -10.68 -7.42 26.69
C ILE A 353 -11.02 -8.38 25.56
N PRO A 354 -11.61 -9.57 25.85
CA PRO A 354 -11.92 -10.55 24.82
C PRO A 354 -12.92 -9.99 23.81
N PHE A 355 -12.66 -10.21 22.52
CA PHE A 355 -13.58 -9.81 21.45
C PHE A 355 -14.09 -11.06 20.72
N ASN A 356 -15.29 -11.52 21.13
CA ASN A 356 -15.94 -12.71 20.58
C ASN A 356 -17.26 -12.29 19.92
N GLN A 357 -17.23 -12.01 18.62
CA GLN A 357 -18.39 -11.50 17.90
C GLN A 357 -18.52 -12.10 16.50
N THR A 358 -19.77 -12.37 16.13
CA THR A 358 -20.13 -12.72 14.75
C THR A 358 -20.89 -11.55 14.13
N ARG A 359 -20.44 -11.08 12.96
CA ARG A 359 -20.99 -9.90 12.27
C ARG A 359 -21.27 -10.18 10.80
N PHE A 360 -22.33 -9.54 10.30
CA PHE A 360 -22.69 -9.56 8.89
C PHE A 360 -22.20 -8.29 8.18
N PHE A 361 -21.55 -8.46 7.03
CA PHE A 361 -20.97 -7.41 6.21
C PHE A 361 -21.60 -7.42 4.81
N PRO A 362 -22.65 -6.62 4.58
CA PRO A 362 -23.28 -6.49 3.27
C PRO A 362 -22.40 -5.70 2.30
N ASN A 363 -22.53 -6.01 1.01
CA ASN A 363 -21.93 -5.30 -0.11
C ASN A 363 -22.96 -5.19 -1.24
N ALA A 364 -23.16 -3.98 -1.75
CA ALA A 364 -24.07 -3.71 -2.86
C ALA A 364 -23.47 -2.68 -3.80
N SER A 365 -23.57 -2.95 -5.11
CA SER A 365 -23.13 -2.03 -6.16
C SER A 365 -24.13 -2.04 -7.30
N ILE A 366 -24.41 -0.87 -7.83
CA ILE A 366 -25.19 -0.69 -9.05
C ILE A 366 -24.44 0.21 -10.01
N GLN A 367 -24.38 -0.21 -11.27
CA GLN A 367 -23.81 0.57 -12.36
C GLN A 367 -24.87 0.81 -13.43
N TYR A 368 -24.91 2.02 -13.98
CA TYR A 368 -25.70 2.36 -15.14
C TYR A 368 -24.81 2.88 -16.28
N ASN A 369 -24.81 2.18 -17.41
CA ASN A 369 -24.06 2.56 -18.60
C ASN A 369 -24.90 3.55 -19.44
N ILE A 370 -24.55 4.84 -19.38
CA ILE A 370 -25.19 5.88 -20.19
C ILE A 370 -24.91 5.59 -21.66
N ILE A 371 -23.63 5.44 -21.97
CA ILE A 371 -23.08 4.94 -23.26
C ILE A 371 -21.92 3.97 -22.93
N PRO A 372 -21.40 3.20 -23.88
CA PRO A 372 -20.38 2.17 -23.59
C PRO A 372 -19.14 2.64 -22.81
N GLN A 373 -18.74 3.91 -22.96
CA GLN A 373 -17.57 4.47 -22.29
C GLN A 373 -17.91 5.41 -21.12
N VAL A 374 -19.19 5.59 -20.78
CA VAL A 374 -19.63 6.51 -19.71
C VAL A 374 -20.61 5.79 -18.80
N PHE A 375 -20.27 5.68 -17.53
CA PHE A 375 -21.08 4.97 -16.56
C PHE A 375 -21.13 5.68 -15.20
N VAL A 376 -22.19 5.43 -14.49
CA VAL A 376 -22.47 5.91 -13.14
C VAL A 376 -22.50 4.70 -12.20
N ASN A 377 -21.77 4.77 -11.11
CA ASN A 377 -21.76 3.75 -10.07
C ASN A 377 -22.29 4.31 -8.75
N ALA A 378 -23.06 3.52 -8.03
CA ALA A 378 -23.38 3.73 -6.63
C ALA A 378 -23.05 2.46 -5.84
N ASN A 379 -22.28 2.61 -4.76
CA ASN A 379 -21.75 1.50 -3.98
C ASN A 379 -22.04 1.69 -2.50
N TYR A 380 -22.31 0.60 -1.81
CA TYR A 380 -22.36 0.52 -0.36
C TYR A 380 -21.63 -0.73 0.11
N ASN A 381 -20.81 -0.62 1.13
CA ASN A 381 -20.29 -1.76 1.86
C ASN A 381 -20.09 -1.46 3.34
N LYS A 382 -20.25 -2.49 4.16
CA LYS A 382 -19.89 -2.49 5.57
C LYS A 382 -18.57 -3.23 5.74
N LYS A 383 -17.65 -2.68 6.53
CA LYS A 383 -16.31 -3.21 6.75
C LYS A 383 -15.93 -3.11 8.22
N ILE A 384 -14.87 -3.84 8.61
CA ILE A 384 -14.26 -3.77 9.94
C ILE A 384 -12.75 -3.57 9.77
N SER A 385 -12.15 -2.78 10.65
CA SER A 385 -10.70 -2.74 10.82
C SER A 385 -10.36 -3.21 12.22
N LEU A 386 -9.66 -4.32 12.32
CA LEU A 386 -9.13 -4.79 13.59
C LEU A 386 -7.91 -3.95 13.96
N PRO A 387 -7.69 -3.62 15.24
CA PRO A 387 -6.46 -2.99 15.67
C PRO A 387 -5.26 -3.82 15.22
N ASN A 388 -4.29 -3.18 14.61
CA ASN A 388 -3.08 -3.88 14.19
C ASN A 388 -2.14 -4.13 15.39
N THR A 389 -1.29 -5.13 15.27
CA THR A 389 -0.38 -5.56 16.35
C THR A 389 0.56 -4.44 16.81
N SER A 390 0.96 -3.53 15.92
CA SER A 390 1.76 -2.35 16.28
C SER A 390 0.99 -1.33 17.13
N ALA A 391 -0.32 -1.17 16.91
CA ALA A 391 -1.15 -0.29 17.72
C ALA A 391 -1.50 -0.91 19.08
N LEU A 392 -1.60 -2.23 19.15
CA LEU A 392 -1.82 -2.99 20.39
C LEU A 392 -0.56 -3.11 21.24
N ASN A 393 0.62 -3.24 20.59
CA ASN A 393 1.88 -3.54 21.28
C ASN A 393 2.31 -2.37 22.18
N PRO A 394 2.34 -2.54 23.51
CA PRO A 394 2.85 -1.53 24.43
C PRO A 394 4.35 -1.26 24.22
N ASN A 395 5.09 -2.24 23.68
CA ASN A 395 6.49 -2.11 23.31
C ASN A 395 6.62 -1.61 21.88
N ASN A 396 7.03 -0.39 21.73
CA ASN A 396 7.15 0.24 20.43
C ASN A 396 8.57 0.09 19.88
N THR A 397 8.71 -0.18 18.58
CA THR A 397 9.97 -0.19 17.83
C THR A 397 10.36 1.19 17.30
N ASN A 398 9.70 2.26 17.74
CA ASN A 398 10.05 3.63 17.39
C ASN A 398 11.11 4.20 18.32
N TYR A 399 11.88 5.15 17.79
CA TYR A 399 12.81 5.91 18.60
C TYR A 399 12.07 6.75 19.65
N GLN A 400 12.48 6.61 20.89
CA GLN A 400 11.97 7.35 22.05
C GLN A 400 13.10 8.17 22.69
N ASN A 401 12.73 9.24 23.37
CA ASN A 401 13.65 10.07 24.14
C ASN A 401 12.93 10.62 25.39
N PRO A 402 13.61 11.26 26.34
CA PRO A 402 13.00 11.69 27.60
C PRO A 402 11.75 12.57 27.47
N ASN A 403 11.59 13.27 26.36
CA ASN A 403 10.48 14.22 26.16
C ASN A 403 9.45 13.75 25.15
N VAL A 404 9.68 12.63 24.43
CA VAL A 404 8.75 12.13 23.42
C VAL A 404 8.68 10.61 23.52
N SER A 405 7.49 10.11 23.83
CA SER A 405 7.19 8.69 24.02
C SER A 405 6.16 8.19 22.99
N PHE A 406 6.17 6.89 22.73
CA PHE A 406 5.22 6.21 21.84
C PHE A 406 4.70 4.97 22.57
N PHE A 407 3.36 4.86 22.67
CA PHE A 407 2.72 3.73 23.34
C PHE A 407 1.65 3.12 22.46
N GLY A 408 1.62 1.79 22.37
CA GLY A 408 0.47 1.05 21.92
C GLY A 408 -0.58 0.94 23.02
N ASN A 409 -1.78 0.49 22.66
CA ASN A 409 -2.88 0.31 23.59
C ASN A 409 -3.50 -1.09 23.36
N PRO A 410 -3.24 -2.06 24.25
CA PRO A 410 -3.77 -3.41 24.13
C PRO A 410 -5.30 -3.48 24.22
N ASN A 411 -5.97 -2.44 24.75
CA ASN A 411 -7.42 -2.39 24.95
C ASN A 411 -8.18 -1.75 23.80
N LEU A 412 -7.60 -1.66 22.60
CA LEU A 412 -8.26 -1.12 21.43
C LEU A 412 -9.37 -2.04 20.93
N GLU A 413 -10.52 -1.43 20.64
CA GLU A 413 -11.65 -2.09 19.98
C GLU A 413 -11.58 -1.97 18.46
N PRO A 414 -12.17 -2.93 17.72
CA PRO A 414 -12.29 -2.83 16.26
C PRO A 414 -13.11 -1.63 15.79
N THR A 415 -12.69 -1.03 14.70
CA THR A 415 -13.45 0.03 13.99
C THR A 415 -14.43 -0.59 12.99
N ILE A 416 -15.66 -0.16 13.01
CA ILE A 416 -16.69 -0.54 12.03
C ILE A 416 -16.96 0.63 11.09
N PHE A 417 -16.93 0.36 9.77
CA PHE A 417 -17.17 1.35 8.72
C PHE A 417 -18.45 1.03 7.95
N ASP A 418 -19.26 2.05 7.71
CA ASP A 418 -20.29 2.07 6.68
C ASP A 418 -19.82 3.02 5.57
N ASN A 419 -19.53 2.47 4.38
CA ASN A 419 -18.95 3.19 3.25
C ASN A 419 -19.99 3.35 2.14
N TYR A 420 -20.17 4.57 1.69
CA TYR A 420 -21.02 4.98 0.57
C TYR A 420 -20.18 5.65 -0.50
N GLU A 421 -20.38 5.31 -1.75
CA GLU A 421 -19.68 5.94 -2.87
C GLU A 421 -20.63 6.16 -4.04
N PHE A 422 -20.50 7.33 -4.65
CA PHE A 422 -21.12 7.66 -5.94
C PHE A 422 -20.03 8.16 -6.89
N LYS A 423 -19.96 7.57 -8.10
CA LYS A 423 -18.90 7.88 -9.06
C LYS A 423 -19.44 7.89 -10.48
N ILE A 424 -19.05 8.89 -11.26
CA ILE A 424 -19.22 8.96 -12.71
C ILE A 424 -17.84 8.73 -13.31
N SER A 425 -17.73 7.79 -14.25
CA SER A 425 -16.49 7.53 -14.99
C SER A 425 -16.74 7.62 -16.48
N ALA A 426 -15.77 8.16 -17.20
CA ALA A 426 -15.85 8.28 -18.64
C ALA A 426 -14.47 8.04 -19.29
N PHE A 427 -14.47 7.29 -20.41
CA PHE A 427 -13.30 7.14 -21.27
C PHE A 427 -12.04 6.66 -20.53
N GLU A 428 -12.21 5.76 -19.54
CA GLU A 428 -11.17 5.11 -18.71
C GLU A 428 -10.39 6.06 -17.77
N TYR A 429 -10.25 7.34 -18.11
CA TYR A 429 -9.36 8.27 -17.39
C TYR A 429 -10.09 9.43 -16.70
N PHE A 430 -11.27 9.81 -17.18
CA PHE A 430 -12.09 10.84 -16.53
C PHE A 430 -12.93 10.20 -15.41
N PHE A 431 -12.93 10.80 -14.25
CA PHE A 431 -13.90 10.47 -13.22
C PHE A 431 -14.20 11.66 -12.31
N ILE A 432 -15.40 11.66 -11.77
CA ILE A 432 -15.83 12.50 -10.67
C ILE A 432 -16.52 11.59 -9.65
N GLY A 433 -16.13 11.70 -8.38
CA GLY A 433 -16.64 10.82 -7.33
C GLY A 433 -16.80 11.54 -6.00
N TYR A 434 -17.77 11.09 -5.24
CA TYR A 434 -17.98 11.45 -3.87
C TYR A 434 -18.11 10.20 -3.02
N SER A 435 -17.43 10.16 -1.87
CA SER A 435 -17.60 9.08 -0.90
C SER A 435 -17.78 9.63 0.51
N ARG A 436 -18.54 8.88 1.30
CA ARG A 436 -18.72 9.08 2.73
C ARG A 436 -18.41 7.77 3.44
N SER A 437 -17.61 7.85 4.49
CA SER A 437 -17.30 6.73 5.37
C SER A 437 -17.66 7.14 6.81
N ASP A 438 -18.61 6.42 7.41
CA ASP A 438 -18.97 6.57 8.81
C ASP A 438 -18.27 5.48 9.62
N ALA A 439 -17.36 5.86 10.49
CA ALA A 439 -16.57 4.96 11.32
C ALA A 439 -17.01 5.04 12.79
N ASN A 440 -17.28 3.89 13.38
CA ASN A 440 -17.52 3.75 14.81
C ASN A 440 -16.28 3.13 15.48
N ASN A 441 -15.84 3.68 16.60
CA ASN A 441 -14.64 3.28 17.32
C ASN A 441 -13.38 3.35 16.43
N GLN A 442 -13.18 4.46 15.74
CA GLN A 442 -12.03 4.65 14.85
C GLN A 442 -10.72 4.57 15.64
N VAL A 443 -9.90 3.55 15.36
CA VAL A 443 -8.54 3.46 15.93
C VAL A 443 -7.65 4.51 15.29
N MET A 444 -7.00 5.31 16.12
CA MET A 444 -6.10 6.38 15.67
C MET A 444 -4.95 6.59 16.64
N ASN A 445 -3.80 7.02 16.07
CA ASN A 445 -2.73 7.60 16.87
C ASN A 445 -3.02 9.08 17.14
N ARG A 446 -2.92 9.47 18.40
CA ARG A 446 -3.07 10.85 18.84
C ARG A 446 -1.82 11.30 19.58
N ILE A 447 -1.35 12.49 19.26
CA ILE A 447 -0.27 13.15 19.99
C ILE A 447 -0.90 14.01 21.09
N ILE A 448 -0.51 13.74 22.31
CA ILE A 448 -0.99 14.44 23.51
C ILE A 448 0.17 15.03 24.30
N THR A 449 -0.11 15.98 25.17
CA THR A 449 0.83 16.46 26.17
C THR A 449 0.95 15.42 27.28
N ASP A 450 2.19 15.07 27.67
CA ASP A 450 2.51 14.14 28.74
C ASP A 450 3.51 14.83 29.71
N GLY A 451 3.00 15.35 30.83
CA GLY A 451 3.77 16.22 31.69
C GLY A 451 4.33 17.42 30.93
N ASP A 452 5.66 17.61 30.98
CA ASP A 452 6.37 18.64 30.21
C ASP A 452 6.73 18.19 28.78
N GLY A 453 6.41 16.93 28.42
CA GLY A 453 6.72 16.28 27.14
C GLY A 453 5.51 16.05 26.25
N ALA A 454 5.66 15.12 25.32
CA ALA A 454 4.64 14.66 24.38
C ALA A 454 4.61 13.12 24.32
N ALA A 455 3.42 12.56 24.20
CA ALA A 455 3.24 11.14 23.94
C ALA A 455 2.37 10.92 22.70
N SER A 456 2.70 9.90 21.90
CA SER A 456 1.82 9.38 20.86
C SER A 456 1.16 8.11 21.38
N ILE A 457 -0.16 8.12 21.47
CA ILE A 457 -0.97 7.00 21.97
C ILE A 457 -1.94 6.54 20.90
N SER A 458 -2.27 5.25 20.92
CA SER A 458 -3.35 4.68 20.11
C SER A 458 -4.64 4.69 20.93
N GLU A 459 -5.73 5.23 20.38
CA GLU A 459 -7.04 5.30 21.05
C GLU A 459 -8.20 5.06 20.08
N ASN A 460 -9.36 4.70 20.63
CA ASN A 460 -10.61 4.61 19.88
C ASN A 460 -11.36 5.94 19.93
N ILE A 461 -11.67 6.51 18.77
CA ILE A 461 -12.55 7.67 18.64
C ILE A 461 -13.99 7.17 18.39
N PRO A 462 -14.97 7.54 19.21
CA PRO A 462 -16.31 6.92 19.18
C PRO A 462 -17.00 7.01 17.82
N GLN A 463 -16.89 8.16 17.15
CA GLN A 463 -17.52 8.38 15.85
C GLN A 463 -16.70 9.34 15.00
N VAL A 464 -16.40 8.92 13.77
CA VAL A 464 -15.71 9.74 12.77
C VAL A 464 -16.44 9.63 11.45
N THR A 465 -16.75 10.76 10.82
CA THR A 465 -17.26 10.80 9.45
C THR A 465 -16.23 11.40 8.51
N ILE A 466 -15.91 10.70 7.42
CA ILE A 466 -14.98 11.15 6.40
C ILE A 466 -15.74 11.42 5.11
N HIS A 467 -15.73 12.67 4.65
CA HIS A 467 -16.22 13.05 3.34
C HIS A 467 -15.05 13.20 2.39
N ASN A 468 -15.17 12.65 1.20
CA ASN A 468 -14.13 12.73 0.20
C ASN A 468 -14.75 12.99 -1.18
N PHE A 469 -14.21 13.97 -1.89
CA PHE A 469 -14.55 14.33 -3.27
C PHE A 469 -13.31 14.18 -4.13
N ASN A 470 -13.46 13.60 -5.32
CA ASN A 470 -12.37 13.36 -6.26
C ASN A 470 -12.77 13.70 -7.68
N LEU A 471 -11.85 14.32 -8.39
CA LEU A 471 -11.94 14.61 -9.81
C LEU A 471 -10.63 14.21 -10.50
N GLY A 472 -10.72 13.36 -11.52
CA GLY A 472 -9.61 13.04 -12.42
C GLY A 472 -9.94 13.51 -13.84
N LEU A 473 -9.05 14.31 -14.43
CA LEU A 473 -9.26 14.93 -15.73
C LEU A 473 -8.05 14.70 -16.65
N PRO A 474 -8.17 13.83 -17.66
CA PRO A 474 -7.17 13.70 -18.71
C PRO A 474 -7.35 14.83 -19.74
N VAL A 475 -6.25 15.50 -20.07
CA VAL A 475 -6.20 16.55 -21.08
C VAL A 475 -5.15 16.15 -22.14
N PRO A 476 -5.54 15.34 -23.15
CA PRO A 476 -4.63 15.02 -24.27
C PRO A 476 -4.28 16.30 -25.03
N TYR A 477 -2.99 16.55 -25.28
CA TYR A 477 -2.57 17.76 -26.01
C TYR A 477 -3.09 17.80 -27.46
N MET A 478 -3.45 16.64 -28.02
CA MET A 478 -4.14 16.58 -29.31
C MET A 478 -5.50 17.32 -29.32
N LEU A 479 -6.11 17.55 -28.15
CA LEU A 479 -7.30 18.38 -28.01
C LEU A 479 -7.08 19.78 -28.61
N PHE A 480 -5.91 20.35 -28.41
CA PHE A 480 -5.54 21.69 -28.89
C PHE A 480 -5.07 21.71 -30.35
N THR A 481 -4.66 20.55 -30.90
CA THR A 481 -4.11 20.46 -32.26
C THR A 481 -5.10 19.84 -33.25
N LYS A 482 -5.93 18.88 -32.82
CA LYS A 482 -6.89 18.14 -33.68
C LYS A 482 -8.35 18.39 -33.30
N GLY A 483 -8.59 19.07 -32.17
CA GLY A 483 -9.92 19.41 -31.66
C GLY A 483 -10.62 18.27 -30.93
N LEU A 484 -11.76 18.60 -30.29
CA LEU A 484 -12.50 17.72 -29.39
C LEU A 484 -13.02 16.45 -30.10
N LYS A 485 -13.52 16.57 -31.34
CA LYS A 485 -14.12 15.44 -32.08
C LYS A 485 -13.12 14.30 -32.32
N GLU A 486 -11.87 14.63 -32.69
CA GLU A 486 -10.82 13.63 -32.91
C GLU A 486 -10.31 13.07 -31.57
N THR A 487 -10.20 13.89 -30.54
CA THR A 487 -9.81 13.46 -29.19
C THR A 487 -10.80 12.45 -28.60
N LEU A 488 -12.10 12.63 -28.80
CA LEU A 488 -13.15 11.74 -28.28
C LEU A 488 -13.25 10.39 -29.00
N LYS A 489 -12.52 10.17 -30.09
CA LYS A 489 -12.44 8.85 -30.73
C LYS A 489 -11.65 7.84 -29.88
N PHE A 490 -10.80 8.30 -28.98
CA PHE A 490 -9.92 7.52 -28.09
C PHE A 490 -9.12 6.41 -28.78
N ASP A 491 -8.84 6.58 -30.07
CA ASP A 491 -8.02 5.69 -30.88
C ASP A 491 -6.55 6.15 -30.81
N PHE A 492 -5.95 5.98 -29.63
CA PHE A 492 -4.54 6.33 -29.41
C PHE A 492 -3.86 5.40 -28.41
N ASN A 493 -2.57 5.20 -28.61
CA ASN A 493 -1.74 4.47 -27.66
C ASN A 493 -1.31 5.42 -26.52
N PRO A 494 -1.68 5.15 -25.24
CA PRO A 494 -1.28 5.99 -24.10
C PRO A 494 0.23 6.17 -23.95
N ASP A 495 1.04 5.22 -24.47
CA ASP A 495 2.50 5.30 -24.45
C ASP A 495 3.08 6.28 -25.47
N GLU A 496 2.31 6.68 -26.47
CA GLU A 496 2.77 7.52 -27.58
C GLU A 496 2.10 8.89 -27.64
N ILE A 497 1.17 9.16 -26.70
CA ILE A 497 0.43 10.41 -26.66
C ILE A 497 1.03 11.41 -25.67
N ASN A 498 0.98 12.68 -26.05
CA ASN A 498 1.27 13.80 -25.15
C ASN A 498 -0.01 14.19 -24.40
N PHE A 499 0.05 14.23 -23.07
CA PHE A 499 -1.12 14.55 -22.25
C PHE A 499 -0.73 15.21 -20.94
N LEU A 500 -1.69 15.90 -20.37
CA LEU A 500 -1.70 16.37 -18.98
C LEU A 500 -2.84 15.65 -18.25
N TYR A 501 -2.53 15.05 -17.12
CA TYR A 501 -3.52 14.50 -16.21
C TYR A 501 -3.59 15.36 -14.96
N LEU A 502 -4.80 15.82 -14.63
CA LEU A 502 -5.06 16.62 -13.44
C LEU A 502 -5.93 15.82 -12.48
N TYR A 503 -5.52 15.81 -11.22
CA TYR A 503 -6.32 15.25 -10.15
C TYR A 503 -6.55 16.32 -9.08
N VAL A 504 -7.79 16.42 -8.63
CA VAL A 504 -8.21 17.26 -7.51
C VAL A 504 -9.00 16.41 -6.53
N GLY A 505 -8.57 16.41 -5.28
CA GLY A 505 -9.27 15.76 -4.18
C GLY A 505 -9.60 16.77 -3.08
N HIS A 506 -10.73 16.58 -2.41
CA HIS A 506 -11.06 17.28 -1.19
C HIS A 506 -11.47 16.27 -0.13
N GLN A 507 -10.87 16.36 1.05
CA GLN A 507 -11.16 15.46 2.17
C GLN A 507 -11.49 16.27 3.41
N LYS A 508 -12.55 15.87 4.13
CA LYS A 508 -12.98 16.49 5.39
C LYS A 508 -13.26 15.40 6.41
N HIS A 509 -12.61 15.51 7.56
CA HIS A 509 -12.85 14.65 8.71
C HIS A 509 -13.72 15.38 9.73
N ILE A 510 -14.81 14.75 10.16
CA ILE A 510 -15.69 15.23 11.21
C ILE A 510 -15.45 14.34 12.43
N LEU A 511 -14.99 14.94 13.50
CA LEU A 511 -14.66 14.33 14.79
C LEU A 511 -15.61 14.88 15.86
N PRO A 512 -15.84 14.18 16.97
CA PRO A 512 -16.78 14.63 18.02
C PRO A 512 -16.42 15.95 18.66
N ASP A 513 -15.11 16.21 18.84
CA ASP A 513 -14.53 17.28 19.66
C ASP A 513 -13.72 18.32 18.86
N VAL A 514 -13.65 18.17 17.55
CA VAL A 514 -12.87 19.05 16.68
C VAL A 514 -13.70 19.56 15.51
N SER A 515 -13.70 20.89 15.31
CA SER A 515 -14.29 21.48 14.10
C SER A 515 -13.43 21.16 12.87
N GLY A 516 -13.92 20.22 12.05
CA GLY A 516 -13.22 19.74 10.86
C GLY A 516 -13.13 20.81 9.76
N LYS A 517 -11.90 21.17 9.33
CA LYS A 517 -11.62 21.96 8.13
C LYS A 517 -11.11 21.02 7.05
N GLY A 518 -11.68 21.11 5.83
CA GLY A 518 -11.28 20.25 4.72
C GLY A 518 -9.89 20.58 4.17
N LEU A 519 -9.27 19.57 3.56
CA LEU A 519 -8.00 19.66 2.84
C LEU A 519 -8.24 19.45 1.35
N TRP A 520 -7.59 20.24 0.51
CA TRP A 520 -7.53 20.01 -0.93
C TRP A 520 -6.19 19.37 -1.31
N PHE A 521 -6.25 18.42 -2.22
CA PHE A 521 -5.10 17.73 -2.79
C PHE A 521 -5.07 17.96 -4.29
N PHE A 522 -3.89 18.21 -4.83
CA PHE A 522 -3.69 18.42 -6.25
C PHE A 522 -2.54 17.56 -6.76
N ASN A 523 -2.77 16.87 -7.87
CA ASN A 523 -1.72 16.23 -8.63
C ASN A 523 -1.83 16.67 -10.09
N ALA A 524 -0.70 16.97 -10.70
CA ALA A 524 -0.59 17.27 -12.11
C ALA A 524 0.55 16.43 -12.70
N MET A 525 0.24 15.56 -13.67
CA MET A 525 1.22 14.74 -14.35
C MET A 525 1.17 15.00 -15.86
N SER A 526 2.27 15.46 -16.42
CA SER A 526 2.41 15.68 -17.86
C SER A 526 3.37 14.66 -18.48
N GLN A 527 2.99 14.09 -19.60
CA GLN A 527 3.83 13.26 -20.44
C GLN A 527 3.99 13.93 -21.80
N ILE A 528 5.26 14.02 -22.27
CA ILE A 528 5.63 14.53 -23.59
C ILE A 528 6.56 13.54 -24.24
N VAL A 529 6.23 13.09 -25.42
CA VAL A 529 7.09 12.24 -26.26
C VAL A 529 7.95 13.15 -27.14
N LEU A 530 9.23 13.22 -26.80
CA LEU A 530 10.24 13.98 -27.50
C LEU A 530 10.74 13.22 -28.75
N PRO A 531 11.49 13.88 -29.66
CA PRO A 531 12.16 13.20 -30.76
C PRO A 531 12.96 11.98 -30.30
N SER A 532 13.12 11.00 -31.18
CA SER A 532 13.75 9.70 -30.89
C SER A 532 13.06 8.86 -29.82
N LYS A 533 11.75 9.07 -29.65
CA LYS A 533 10.88 8.36 -28.68
C LYS A 533 11.38 8.46 -27.22
N ILE A 534 11.98 9.58 -26.86
CA ILE A 534 12.31 9.88 -25.47
C ILE A 534 11.03 10.36 -24.79
N LYS A 535 10.64 9.67 -23.73
CA LYS A 535 9.46 10.01 -22.91
C LYS A 535 9.91 10.94 -21.79
N PHE A 536 9.46 12.18 -21.81
CA PHE A 536 9.59 13.13 -20.71
C PHE A 536 8.34 13.09 -19.87
N THR A 537 8.48 12.97 -18.55
CA THR A 537 7.35 13.03 -17.61
C THR A 537 7.69 14.02 -16.50
N ALA A 538 6.77 14.93 -16.22
CA ALA A 538 6.79 15.81 -15.07
C ALA A 538 5.61 15.49 -14.17
N ASN A 539 5.83 15.39 -12.87
CA ASN A 539 4.78 15.10 -11.87
C ASN A 539 4.90 16.10 -10.72
N PHE A 540 3.78 16.74 -10.38
CA PHE A 540 3.67 17.69 -9.29
C PHE A 540 2.56 17.26 -8.34
N ASN A 541 2.86 17.21 -7.06
CA ASN A 541 1.91 16.95 -5.97
C ASN A 541 1.95 18.10 -4.96
N THR A 542 0.80 18.43 -4.42
CA THR A 542 0.69 19.39 -3.31
C THR A 542 -0.66 19.25 -2.59
N SER A 543 -0.79 19.86 -1.42
CA SER A 543 -2.07 20.05 -0.72
C SER A 543 -2.18 21.46 -0.17
N THR A 544 -3.39 21.86 0.24
CA THR A 544 -3.57 23.10 1.02
C THR A 544 -3.06 22.94 2.45
N THR A 545 -2.80 24.04 3.12
CA THR A 545 -2.52 24.14 4.55
C THR A 545 -3.75 24.61 5.32
N GLY A 546 -3.74 24.51 6.67
CA GLY A 546 -4.80 25.00 7.56
C GLY A 546 -6.05 24.14 7.62
N GLY A 547 -6.11 23.04 6.84
CA GLY A 547 -7.12 21.99 7.02
C GLY A 547 -6.61 20.90 7.94
N ASN A 548 -7.49 20.11 8.52
CA ASN A 548 -7.08 19.02 9.40
C ASN A 548 -7.29 17.64 8.79
N TYR A 549 -6.32 16.79 9.06
CA TYR A 549 -6.34 15.36 8.84
C TYR A 549 -6.50 14.70 10.19
N PHE A 550 -7.70 14.31 10.53
CA PHE A 550 -8.09 13.93 11.88
C PHE A 550 -7.70 15.01 12.90
N TYR A 551 -6.92 14.67 13.92
CA TYR A 551 -6.44 15.58 14.97
C TYR A 551 -5.20 16.41 14.59
N TYR A 552 -4.80 16.40 13.31
CA TYR A 552 -3.60 17.06 12.84
C TYR A 552 -3.93 18.17 11.86
N GLU A 553 -3.81 19.44 12.29
CA GLU A 553 -3.93 20.59 11.39
C GLU A 553 -2.65 20.73 10.56
N ASN A 554 -2.81 20.74 9.25
CA ASN A 554 -1.70 20.76 8.31
C ASN A 554 -1.03 22.14 8.22
N ARG A 555 0.23 22.26 8.64
CA ARG A 555 1.06 23.49 8.55
C ARG A 555 1.86 23.57 7.26
N ALA A 556 2.19 22.45 6.68
CA ALA A 556 2.92 22.34 5.42
C ALA A 556 2.14 21.46 4.45
N PRO A 557 2.18 21.72 3.13
CA PRO A 557 1.54 20.86 2.15
C PRO A 557 2.03 19.41 2.25
N PHE A 558 1.10 18.45 2.28
CA PHE A 558 1.46 17.03 2.22
C PHE A 558 2.15 16.71 0.91
N SER A 559 3.27 16.01 0.97
CA SER A 559 4.01 15.48 -0.19
C SER A 559 4.23 16.51 -1.30
N GLN A 560 4.42 17.79 -0.95
CA GLN A 560 4.70 18.82 -1.95
C GLN A 560 6.03 18.50 -2.62
N GLN A 561 5.98 18.07 -3.88
CA GLN A 561 7.18 17.79 -4.65
C GLN A 561 6.95 17.92 -6.15
N PHE A 562 8.02 18.22 -6.87
CA PHE A 562 8.05 18.25 -8.32
C PHE A 562 9.15 17.31 -8.82
N ASP A 563 8.73 16.30 -9.60
CA ASP A 563 9.59 15.25 -10.14
C ASP A 563 9.67 15.35 -11.66
N ILE A 564 10.84 15.04 -12.22
CA ILE A 564 11.02 14.88 -13.66
C ILE A 564 11.68 13.54 -13.96
N THR A 565 11.30 12.96 -15.10
CA THR A 565 11.86 11.70 -15.59
C THR A 565 12.03 11.75 -17.11
N PHE A 566 13.18 11.31 -17.60
CA PHE A 566 13.42 11.02 -19.00
C PHE A 566 13.61 9.52 -19.16
N ALA A 567 12.84 8.90 -20.05
CA ALA A 567 12.92 7.47 -20.28
C ALA A 567 13.02 7.16 -21.78
N LYS A 568 13.78 6.13 -22.11
CA LYS A 568 13.91 5.62 -23.47
C LYS A 568 14.05 4.10 -23.48
N LYS A 569 13.44 3.48 -24.48
CA LYS A 569 13.59 2.04 -24.75
C LYS A 569 14.60 1.85 -25.87
N PHE A 570 15.50 0.88 -25.72
CA PHE A 570 16.57 0.50 -26.65
C PHE A 570 16.49 -1.00 -26.93
N LEU A 571 17.29 -1.49 -27.90
CA LEU A 571 17.42 -2.91 -28.21
C LEU A 571 16.06 -3.58 -28.47
N ASP A 572 15.29 -3.04 -29.40
CA ASP A 572 13.92 -3.51 -29.73
C ASP A 572 13.01 -3.62 -28.48
N ASN A 573 13.05 -2.60 -27.63
CA ASN A 573 12.32 -2.51 -26.36
C ASN A 573 12.76 -3.52 -25.27
N ASN A 574 13.90 -4.19 -25.45
CA ASN A 574 14.43 -5.09 -24.42
C ASN A 574 15.17 -4.35 -23.30
N LEU A 575 15.73 -3.18 -23.56
CA LEU A 575 16.39 -2.34 -22.55
C LEU A 575 15.60 -1.05 -22.35
N SER A 576 15.13 -0.81 -21.13
CA SER A 576 14.54 0.47 -20.70
C SER A 576 15.52 1.20 -19.80
N VAL A 577 15.79 2.45 -20.11
CA VAL A 577 16.65 3.35 -19.33
C VAL A 577 15.83 4.55 -18.92
N SER A 578 15.86 4.90 -17.62
CA SER A 578 15.23 6.11 -17.11
C SER A 578 16.22 6.90 -16.27
N VAL A 579 16.30 8.21 -16.50
CA VAL A 579 17.04 9.16 -15.68
C VAL A 579 16.02 10.09 -15.04
N TYR A 580 16.13 10.32 -13.73
CA TYR A 580 15.13 11.06 -12.99
C TYR A 580 15.73 11.99 -11.94
N CYS A 581 14.96 13.02 -11.59
CA CYS A 581 15.21 13.86 -10.42
C CYS A 581 13.89 13.97 -9.64
N ASN A 582 13.87 13.44 -8.44
CA ASN A 582 12.76 13.59 -7.50
C ASN A 582 12.95 14.86 -6.69
N ASP A 583 11.82 15.54 -6.36
CA ASP A 583 11.76 16.75 -5.53
C ASP A 583 12.83 17.78 -5.90
N ILE A 584 12.84 18.19 -7.16
CA ILE A 584 13.84 19.10 -7.74
C ILE A 584 14.02 20.37 -6.90
N PHE A 585 12.92 20.91 -6.34
CA PHE A 585 12.91 22.11 -5.53
C PHE A 585 13.18 21.86 -4.04
N ASN A 586 13.33 20.59 -3.62
CA ASN A 586 13.54 20.19 -2.22
C ASN A 586 12.45 20.71 -1.27
N THR A 587 11.20 20.65 -1.70
CA THR A 587 10.04 21.22 -1.00
C THR A 587 9.28 20.22 -0.13
N ASN A 588 9.53 18.92 -0.30
CA ASN A 588 8.81 17.89 0.43
C ASN A 588 9.18 17.91 1.92
N LYS A 589 8.24 18.37 2.74
CA LYS A 589 8.29 18.38 4.21
C LYS A 589 6.89 18.13 4.76
N GLN A 590 6.81 17.68 5.99
CA GLN A 590 5.57 17.56 6.75
C GLN A 590 5.58 18.48 7.95
N GLY A 591 4.43 18.98 8.33
CA GLY A 591 4.28 19.83 9.52
C GLY A 591 2.83 19.86 9.98
N PHE A 592 2.60 19.65 11.28
CA PHE A 592 1.27 19.59 11.89
C PHE A 592 1.22 20.31 13.22
N ASN A 593 0.04 20.86 13.51
CA ASN A 593 -0.38 21.19 14.88
C ASN A 593 -1.22 20.01 15.39
N ALA A 594 -0.93 19.46 16.55
CA ALA A 594 -1.78 18.48 17.21
C ALA A 594 -2.96 19.23 17.86
N LEU A 595 -4.16 19.05 17.31
CA LEU A 595 -5.38 19.73 17.77
C LEU A 595 -5.74 19.32 19.20
N GLY A 596 -6.16 20.28 20.01
CA GLY A 596 -6.41 20.10 21.44
C GLY A 596 -5.16 20.17 22.31
N THR A 597 -4.00 20.49 21.71
CA THR A 597 -2.72 20.71 22.39
C THR A 597 -2.00 21.92 21.79
N ASN A 598 -0.88 22.33 22.40
CA ASN A 598 0.05 23.32 21.84
C ASN A 598 1.24 22.67 21.11
N LEU A 599 1.13 21.37 20.79
CA LEU A 599 2.21 20.58 20.21
C LEU A 599 2.30 20.78 18.70
N VAL A 600 3.50 20.95 18.23
CA VAL A 600 3.85 21.12 16.81
C VAL A 600 4.88 20.07 16.43
N TYR A 601 4.62 19.40 15.31
CA TYR A 601 5.54 18.45 14.70
C TYR A 601 5.97 18.92 13.31
N GLU A 602 7.25 18.83 13.01
CA GLU A 602 7.81 19.06 11.69
C GLU A 602 8.80 17.95 11.32
N SER A 603 8.77 17.53 10.06
CA SER A 603 9.68 16.51 9.51
C SER A 603 10.16 16.90 8.11
N LYS A 604 11.44 16.66 7.85
CA LYS A 604 12.08 16.84 6.54
C LYS A 604 13.02 15.68 6.25
N ASN A 605 12.77 15.01 5.12
CA ASN A 605 13.61 13.95 4.58
C ASN A 605 14.54 14.48 3.46
N ASP A 606 15.57 13.73 3.12
CA ASP A 606 16.44 13.95 1.96
C ASP A 606 15.73 13.56 0.64
N SER A 607 14.63 14.25 0.32
CA SER A 607 13.72 13.92 -0.80
C SER A 607 14.28 14.26 -2.17
N ARG A 608 15.13 15.32 -2.28
CA ARG A 608 15.76 15.69 -3.56
C ARG A 608 16.85 14.70 -3.94
N ARG A 609 16.63 13.98 -5.06
CA ARG A 609 17.45 12.85 -5.46
C ARG A 609 17.52 12.71 -6.97
N VAL A 610 18.74 12.53 -7.49
CA VAL A 610 18.98 12.23 -8.90
C VAL A 610 19.31 10.76 -9.05
N GLY A 611 18.78 10.10 -10.07
CA GLY A 611 19.01 8.67 -10.25
C GLY A 611 18.83 8.18 -11.67
N ILE A 612 19.26 6.93 -11.86
CA ILE A 612 19.11 6.17 -13.10
C ILE A 612 18.55 4.79 -12.79
N THR A 613 17.64 4.30 -13.63
CA THR A 613 17.15 2.91 -13.59
C THR A 613 17.35 2.23 -14.94
N LEU A 614 17.70 0.96 -14.88
CA LEU A 614 17.90 0.09 -16.02
C LEU A 614 17.03 -1.16 -15.85
N ASN A 615 16.25 -1.50 -16.87
CA ASN A 615 15.52 -2.77 -16.95
C ASN A 615 15.86 -3.46 -18.24
N TYR A 616 16.54 -4.61 -18.15
CA TYR A 616 16.96 -5.38 -19.30
C TYR A 616 16.24 -6.74 -19.35
N LYS A 617 15.42 -6.92 -20.39
CA LYS A 617 14.78 -8.21 -20.71
C LYS A 617 15.74 -8.96 -21.63
N ILE A 618 16.32 -10.05 -21.15
CA ILE A 618 17.23 -10.86 -21.96
C ILE A 618 16.45 -11.46 -23.13
N PRO A 619 16.80 -11.14 -24.37
CA PRO A 619 16.06 -11.61 -25.54
C PRO A 619 16.20 -13.13 -25.67
N THR A 620 15.09 -13.82 -25.86
CA THR A 620 15.05 -15.24 -26.17
C THR A 620 14.74 -15.43 -27.66
N LYS A 621 15.46 -16.33 -28.33
CA LYS A 621 15.31 -16.58 -29.78
C LYS A 621 13.92 -17.08 -30.20
N ASN A 622 13.16 -17.61 -29.28
CA ASN A 622 11.84 -18.19 -29.54
C ASN A 622 10.74 -17.18 -29.20
N LYS A 623 10.09 -16.63 -30.22
CA LYS A 623 8.85 -15.84 -30.06
C LYS A 623 7.73 -16.80 -29.63
N LEU A 624 7.21 -16.61 -28.44
CA LEU A 624 6.18 -17.45 -27.89
C LEU A 624 4.85 -16.73 -27.86
N ALA A 625 3.79 -17.48 -28.04
CA ALA A 625 2.44 -17.01 -27.80
C ALA A 625 2.37 -16.39 -26.38
N LYS A 626 1.82 -15.18 -26.29
CA LYS A 626 1.59 -14.48 -25.03
C LYS A 626 0.65 -15.36 -24.20
N GLU A 627 1.17 -15.98 -23.15
CA GLU A 627 0.31 -16.67 -22.21
C GLU A 627 -0.34 -15.61 -21.33
N GLU A 628 -1.65 -15.57 -21.33
CA GLU A 628 -2.41 -14.74 -20.42
C GLU A 628 -2.39 -15.39 -19.04
N GLY A 629 -1.92 -14.69 -18.03
CA GLY A 629 -1.87 -15.16 -16.66
C GLY A 629 -0.50 -15.10 -16.00
N ASN A 630 -0.51 -14.86 -14.70
CA ASN A 630 0.66 -14.79 -13.85
C ASN A 630 0.99 -16.18 -13.28
N ILE A 631 2.27 -16.57 -13.25
CA ILE A 631 2.68 -17.85 -12.61
C ILE A 631 2.32 -17.87 -11.13
N LEU A 632 2.43 -16.73 -10.45
CA LEU A 632 2.31 -16.64 -9.00
C LEU A 632 0.92 -16.25 -8.50
N ASN A 633 0.09 -15.64 -9.35
CA ASN A 633 -1.23 -15.17 -8.97
C ASN A 633 -2.34 -15.90 -9.74
N ASN A 634 -3.52 -15.94 -9.15
CA ASN A 634 -4.73 -16.29 -9.86
C ASN A 634 -4.93 -15.35 -11.04
N ASP A 635 -5.30 -15.92 -12.18
CA ASP A 635 -5.66 -15.18 -13.37
C ASP A 635 -6.96 -14.40 -13.13
N LYS A 636 -6.87 -13.24 -12.50
CA LYS A 636 -8.03 -12.35 -12.34
C LYS A 636 -8.47 -11.69 -13.66
N LYS A 637 -7.72 -11.85 -14.76
CA LYS A 637 -8.16 -11.37 -16.07
C LYS A 637 -9.40 -12.07 -16.61
N GLU A 638 -9.67 -13.29 -16.16
CA GLU A 638 -10.91 -14.00 -16.51
C GLU A 638 -12.10 -13.57 -15.64
N ASP A 639 -11.83 -12.93 -14.50
CA ASP A 639 -12.81 -12.47 -13.51
C ASP A 639 -12.94 -10.94 -13.53
N GLN A 640 -12.93 -10.30 -14.69
CA GLN A 640 -13.37 -8.89 -14.75
C GLN A 640 -14.81 -8.84 -14.25
N PRO A 641 -15.12 -8.02 -13.23
CA PRO A 641 -16.47 -7.87 -12.76
C PRO A 641 -17.38 -7.45 -13.92
N ALA A 642 -18.63 -7.89 -13.90
CA ALA A 642 -19.63 -7.46 -14.88
C ALA A 642 -19.83 -5.94 -14.90
N ILE A 643 -19.27 -5.27 -13.91
CA ILE A 643 -19.22 -3.82 -13.70
C ILE A 643 -17.77 -3.38 -13.89
N GLY A 644 -17.51 -2.45 -14.81
CA GLY A 644 -16.18 -1.86 -15.02
C GLY A 644 -15.69 -1.08 -13.80
N ASN A 645 -14.39 -1.21 -13.49
CA ASN A 645 -13.72 -0.46 -12.42
C ASN A 645 -13.63 1.03 -12.74
#